data_98ba9ee9cb6e735b399f9764bea910be
#
_entry.id   98ba9ee9cb6e735b399f9764bea910be
#
_cell.length_a   1.000
_cell.length_b   1.000
_cell.length_c   1.000
_cell.angle_alpha   90.00
_cell.angle_beta   90.00
_cell.angle_gamma   90.00
#
_symmetry.space_group_name_H-M   'P 1'
#
loop_
_entity.id
_entity.type
_entity.pdbx_description
1 polymer ?
#
loop_
_entity_poly.entity_id
_entity_poly.type
_entity_poly.pdbx_seq_one_letter_code
_entity_poly.pdbx_strand_id
1 'polypeptide(L)'
;MKHPFLQKEFEIRWSSLTPDQIETDITQALNDAQAAIEAVADRNAENAETLTYANTIAALDDGLETLNHAWGLVSHLDSVNNSPELREAHNAMLPKVSEFFASIPLNETLWKTLKTFGESAAVSKLTTAKQRYVHETLADFREQGADLSPEKKTRAGEIQSKLAELTQKYSEHCLDATNAWEKIITDAAELTGLPESAIAAAKQNAEQKEKNGWRFTLQAPSLIPVLTYADSDALRQELWQAYATIGRGAEYNNQELVREILELRHEFALLVGQANFADHVTERRMAASGSAALKFGEAIFAKVQRQFTDELNALRQYKATATGQPSELLEPWETSYWAEKQRKANYDFDEEALRPYFPIGRVISGMFDIAQQLFGLRIEARDAQFVAPSSSLSSPPTSLPEVWHPEVKFYDLFDAVSDEHLGSFYADWHPREAKRGGAWMNYLITGNRDASNGARTPHLGLICGNMTPPVGDQPALLNHREVETIFHEFGHLLHHLCGEVEVKSLNGVNVPWDFVELPSQIMENWCWDRDSLDLFARHHETGETIPEELFNKMLAARNYMKASANVRQLSFGKMDLELHINWPQSKKKDLDAFIKQQLQGYTADYKTEPKSNVFNFSHLFSSPTGYAAGYYSYKWAEVLDADAFTRFQKEGILNVNTGRSFRSEILAKGNSADPALLFKNFMGRAPDPDALLRRDGLIN
;
A
#
# COMPACT_ATOMS: atom_id res chain seq x y z
N MET A 1 -30.13 17.06 0.02
CA MET A 1 -30.29 16.02 1.05
C MET A 1 -29.88 16.62 2.40
N LYS A 2 -30.52 16.20 3.49
CA LYS A 2 -30.01 16.54 4.82
C LYS A 2 -28.95 15.49 5.13
N HIS A 3 -27.74 15.89 5.49
CA HIS A 3 -26.60 15.00 5.80
C HIS A 3 -26.20 14.04 4.66
N PRO A 4 -25.65 14.54 3.53
CA PRO A 4 -25.30 13.72 2.38
C PRO A 4 -24.19 12.68 2.65
N PHE A 5 -23.19 12.99 3.50
CA PHE A 5 -22.14 12.03 3.85
C PHE A 5 -22.66 10.85 4.70
N LEU A 6 -23.82 10.95 5.33
CA LEU A 6 -24.40 9.88 6.16
C LEU A 6 -25.30 8.92 5.36
N GLN A 7 -25.50 9.15 4.06
CA GLN A 7 -26.31 8.29 3.22
C GLN A 7 -25.54 7.02 2.84
N LYS A 8 -26.12 5.86 3.09
CA LYS A 8 -25.52 4.55 2.76
C LYS A 8 -26.09 4.00 1.43
N GLU A 9 -26.20 4.85 0.41
CA GLU A 9 -26.61 4.42 -0.93
C GLU A 9 -25.44 3.66 -1.59
N PHE A 10 -25.72 2.53 -2.26
CA PHE A 10 -24.69 1.77 -2.96
C PHE A 10 -24.05 2.60 -4.08
N GLU A 11 -24.84 3.32 -4.85
CA GLU A 11 -24.37 4.28 -5.84
C GLU A 11 -24.25 5.66 -5.18
N ILE A 12 -23.00 6.06 -4.93
CA ILE A 12 -22.70 7.29 -4.20
C ILE A 12 -22.98 8.52 -5.06
N ARG A 13 -23.68 9.49 -4.50
CA ARG A 13 -23.96 10.79 -5.13
C ARG A 13 -22.85 11.78 -4.86
N TRP A 14 -21.77 11.67 -5.59
CA TRP A 14 -20.60 12.53 -5.45
C TRP A 14 -20.91 14.01 -5.57
N SER A 15 -21.90 14.38 -6.40
CA SER A 15 -22.33 15.76 -6.59
C SER A 15 -22.94 16.41 -5.35
N SER A 16 -23.42 15.61 -4.38
CA SER A 16 -23.99 16.10 -3.14
C SER A 16 -22.97 16.27 -2.01
N LEU A 17 -21.75 15.73 -2.16
CA LEU A 17 -20.71 15.72 -1.14
C LEU A 17 -19.87 17.01 -1.26
N THR A 18 -20.24 18.03 -0.51
CA THR A 18 -19.57 19.33 -0.54
C THR A 18 -18.86 19.65 0.76
N PRO A 19 -17.74 20.41 0.74
CA PRO A 19 -16.93 20.70 1.93
C PRO A 19 -17.70 21.33 3.09
N ASP A 20 -18.69 22.17 2.81
CA ASP A 20 -19.52 22.86 3.79
C ASP A 20 -20.43 21.91 4.63
N GLN A 21 -20.63 20.67 4.19
CA GLN A 21 -21.39 19.64 4.91
C GLN A 21 -20.53 18.79 5.83
N ILE A 22 -19.20 18.74 5.65
CA ILE A 22 -18.30 17.80 6.32
C ILE A 22 -18.37 17.97 7.85
N GLU A 23 -18.19 19.17 8.38
CA GLU A 23 -18.17 19.39 9.82
C GLU A 23 -19.49 18.97 10.47
N THR A 24 -20.61 19.33 9.84
CA THR A 24 -21.95 19.00 10.34
C THR A 24 -22.20 17.51 10.33
N ASP A 25 -21.91 16.82 9.21
CA ASP A 25 -22.22 15.42 9.02
C ASP A 25 -21.29 14.52 9.87
N ILE A 26 -20.00 14.82 9.89
CA ILE A 26 -19.03 14.04 10.69
C ILE A 26 -19.29 14.26 12.19
N THR A 27 -19.65 15.48 12.63
CA THR A 27 -20.05 15.70 14.03
C THR A 27 -21.29 14.89 14.40
N GLN A 28 -22.30 14.83 13.51
CA GLN A 28 -23.48 14.00 13.73
C GLN A 28 -23.11 12.52 13.79
N ALA A 29 -22.28 12.03 12.87
CA ALA A 29 -21.81 10.64 12.87
C ALA A 29 -21.03 10.26 14.13
N LEU A 30 -20.19 11.17 14.65
CA LEU A 30 -19.48 10.99 15.92
C LEU A 30 -20.46 10.87 17.09
N ASN A 31 -21.48 11.74 17.15
CA ASN A 31 -22.48 11.69 18.21
C ASN A 31 -23.30 10.39 18.16
N ASP A 32 -23.71 9.96 16.97
CA ASP A 32 -24.48 8.72 16.78
C ASP A 32 -23.64 7.50 17.14
N ALA A 33 -22.36 7.47 16.76
CA ALA A 33 -21.42 6.42 17.12
C ALA A 33 -21.17 6.38 18.63
N GLN A 34 -21.01 7.54 19.28
CA GLN A 34 -20.86 7.63 20.72
C GLN A 34 -22.09 7.08 21.45
N ALA A 35 -23.29 7.44 21.02
CA ALA A 35 -24.53 6.92 21.59
C ALA A 35 -24.67 5.40 21.41
N ALA A 36 -24.22 4.86 20.27
CA ALA A 36 -24.23 3.42 20.03
C ALA A 36 -23.25 2.68 20.95
N ILE A 37 -22.05 3.24 21.16
CA ILE A 37 -21.04 2.71 22.10
C ILE A 37 -21.62 2.69 23.53
N GLU A 38 -22.23 3.80 23.99
CA GLU A 38 -22.85 3.90 25.29
C GLU A 38 -23.97 2.87 25.45
N ALA A 39 -24.80 2.68 24.41
CA ALA A 39 -25.87 1.67 24.46
C ALA A 39 -25.35 0.22 24.56
N VAL A 40 -24.16 -0.08 24.04
CA VAL A 40 -23.49 -1.37 24.24
C VAL A 40 -22.84 -1.44 25.63
N ALA A 41 -22.20 -0.35 26.08
CA ALA A 41 -21.52 -0.26 27.37
C ALA A 41 -22.50 -0.40 28.54
N ASP A 42 -23.68 0.22 28.45
CA ASP A 42 -24.71 0.21 29.49
C ASP A 42 -25.45 -1.14 29.64
N ARG A 43 -25.12 -2.14 28.82
CA ARG A 43 -25.65 -3.49 28.97
C ARG A 43 -25.22 -4.08 30.29
N ASN A 44 -26.11 -4.82 30.94
CA ASN A 44 -25.81 -5.42 32.24
C ASN A 44 -24.73 -6.53 32.10
N ALA A 45 -23.47 -6.13 32.18
CA ALA A 45 -22.33 -7.04 32.12
C ALA A 45 -22.29 -8.06 33.29
N GLU A 46 -23.08 -7.87 34.36
CA GLU A 46 -23.18 -8.83 35.46
C GLU A 46 -24.10 -10.00 35.14
N ASN A 47 -24.96 -9.86 34.11
CA ASN A 47 -25.83 -10.93 33.63
C ASN A 47 -25.45 -11.39 32.22
N ALA A 48 -24.43 -12.25 32.15
CA ALA A 48 -23.91 -12.79 30.89
C ALA A 48 -24.95 -13.49 29.99
N GLU A 49 -26.05 -14.00 30.58
CA GLU A 49 -27.13 -14.67 29.88
C GLU A 49 -27.94 -13.72 28.96
N THR A 50 -27.92 -12.42 29.25
CA THR A 50 -28.59 -11.39 28.47
C THR A 50 -27.75 -10.87 27.30
N LEU A 51 -26.43 -11.14 27.34
CA LEU A 51 -25.51 -10.72 26.32
C LEU A 51 -25.49 -11.70 25.12
N THR A 52 -25.60 -11.17 23.93
CA THR A 52 -25.60 -11.91 22.68
C THR A 52 -24.63 -11.29 21.69
N TYR A 53 -24.21 -12.02 20.67
CA TYR A 53 -23.43 -11.47 19.56
C TYR A 53 -24.10 -10.23 18.95
N ALA A 54 -25.41 -10.28 18.74
CA ALA A 54 -26.18 -9.20 18.11
C ALA A 54 -26.23 -7.91 18.96
N ASN A 55 -26.27 -8.02 20.30
CA ASN A 55 -26.39 -6.84 21.15
C ASN A 55 -25.05 -6.38 21.76
N THR A 56 -23.92 -7.01 21.38
CA THR A 56 -22.58 -6.64 21.81
C THR A 56 -21.68 -6.37 20.61
N ILE A 57 -20.99 -7.38 20.08
CA ILE A 57 -20.00 -7.25 19.02
C ILE A 57 -20.62 -6.68 17.73
N ALA A 58 -21.76 -7.24 17.26
CA ALA A 58 -22.42 -6.72 16.07
C ALA A 58 -22.99 -5.31 16.27
N ALA A 59 -23.56 -5.02 17.45
CA ALA A 59 -24.07 -3.69 17.74
C ALA A 59 -22.96 -2.61 17.79
N LEU A 60 -21.75 -2.97 18.24
CA LEU A 60 -20.61 -2.07 18.18
C LEU A 60 -20.17 -1.82 16.71
N ASP A 61 -20.07 -2.87 15.92
CA ASP A 61 -19.69 -2.80 14.51
C ASP A 61 -20.70 -1.97 13.70
N ASP A 62 -21.98 -2.27 13.84
CA ASP A 62 -23.09 -1.53 13.21
C ASP A 62 -23.14 -0.06 13.63
N GLY A 63 -22.85 0.22 14.92
CA GLY A 63 -22.83 1.57 15.47
C GLY A 63 -21.72 2.45 14.90
N LEU A 64 -20.62 1.86 14.49
CA LEU A 64 -19.47 2.55 13.88
C LEU A 64 -19.57 2.67 12.36
N GLU A 65 -20.42 1.88 11.70
CA GLU A 65 -20.47 1.76 10.24
C GLU A 65 -20.75 3.11 9.54
N THR A 66 -21.65 3.94 10.08
CA THR A 66 -21.99 5.24 9.49
C THR A 66 -20.82 6.23 9.57
N LEU A 67 -20.12 6.27 10.70
CA LEU A 67 -18.94 7.11 10.86
C LEU A 67 -17.80 6.64 9.93
N ASN A 68 -17.53 5.34 9.88
CA ASN A 68 -16.52 4.76 9.03
C ASN A 68 -16.79 5.08 7.54
N HIS A 69 -18.05 4.92 7.10
CA HIS A 69 -18.45 5.25 5.73
C HIS A 69 -18.29 6.74 5.43
N ALA A 70 -18.86 7.62 6.26
CA ALA A 70 -18.79 9.06 6.05
C ALA A 70 -17.36 9.59 6.05
N TRP A 71 -16.54 9.17 7.01
CA TRP A 71 -15.13 9.56 7.07
C TRP A 71 -14.32 8.98 5.92
N GLY A 72 -14.65 7.76 5.47
CA GLY A 72 -14.07 7.15 4.27
C GLY A 72 -14.31 7.98 3.01
N LEU A 73 -15.53 8.52 2.82
CA LEU A 73 -15.88 9.40 1.70
C LEU A 73 -15.09 10.73 1.75
N VAL A 74 -15.00 11.36 2.93
CA VAL A 74 -14.24 12.60 3.13
C VAL A 74 -12.76 12.38 2.79
N SER A 75 -12.16 11.33 3.34
CA SER A 75 -10.74 10.99 3.12
C SER A 75 -10.46 10.60 1.67
N HIS A 76 -11.41 9.94 1.01
CA HIS A 76 -11.29 9.63 -0.41
C HIS A 76 -11.27 10.90 -1.26
N LEU A 77 -12.23 11.81 -1.05
CA LEU A 77 -12.28 13.09 -1.79
C LEU A 77 -11.02 13.93 -1.54
N ASP A 78 -10.49 13.96 -0.32
CA ASP A 78 -9.22 14.61 -0.02
C ASP A 78 -8.05 14.02 -0.83
N SER A 79 -8.08 12.72 -1.06
CA SER A 79 -7.04 12.02 -1.83
C SER A 79 -7.13 12.18 -3.34
N VAL A 80 -8.32 12.40 -3.91
CA VAL A 80 -8.55 12.37 -5.37
C VAL A 80 -9.09 13.66 -5.98
N ASN A 81 -9.68 14.53 -5.19
CA ASN A 81 -10.30 15.78 -5.66
C ASN A 81 -10.13 16.92 -4.64
N ASN A 82 -8.91 17.02 -4.10
CA ASN A 82 -8.54 17.97 -3.07
C ASN A 82 -8.78 19.42 -3.50
N SER A 83 -9.33 20.22 -2.59
CA SER A 83 -9.40 21.68 -2.70
C SER A 83 -9.01 22.33 -1.37
N PRO A 84 -8.67 23.63 -1.33
CA PRO A 84 -8.37 24.30 -0.07
C PRO A 84 -9.50 24.16 0.96
N GLU A 85 -10.76 24.31 0.54
CA GLU A 85 -11.93 24.20 1.40
C GLU A 85 -12.15 22.78 1.93
N LEU A 86 -11.95 21.76 1.07
CA LEU A 86 -12.04 20.36 1.46
C LEU A 86 -10.95 19.99 2.46
N ARG A 87 -9.72 20.43 2.20
CA ARG A 87 -8.58 20.21 3.10
C ARG A 87 -8.79 20.87 4.47
N GLU A 88 -9.27 22.09 4.49
CA GLU A 88 -9.59 22.81 5.74
C GLU A 88 -10.63 22.01 6.55
N ALA A 89 -11.73 21.60 5.93
CA ALA A 89 -12.79 20.84 6.58
C ALA A 89 -12.31 19.45 7.06
N HIS A 90 -11.53 18.74 6.21
CA HIS A 90 -10.90 17.46 6.60
C HIS A 90 -10.00 17.64 7.83
N ASN A 91 -9.09 18.61 7.81
CA ASN A 91 -8.13 18.84 8.88
C ASN A 91 -8.79 19.31 10.18
N ALA A 92 -9.92 20.01 10.12
CA ALA A 92 -10.69 20.38 11.29
C ALA A 92 -11.35 19.17 11.99
N MET A 93 -11.70 18.12 11.24
CA MET A 93 -12.36 16.93 11.77
C MET A 93 -11.42 15.78 12.10
N LEU A 94 -10.27 15.69 11.43
CA LEU A 94 -9.30 14.60 11.62
C LEU A 94 -8.90 14.37 13.09
N PRO A 95 -8.56 15.40 13.90
CA PRO A 95 -8.22 15.17 15.31
C PRO A 95 -9.39 14.60 16.11
N LYS A 96 -10.61 15.10 15.87
CA LYS A 96 -11.83 14.66 16.60
C LYS A 96 -12.16 13.19 16.28
N VAL A 97 -12.05 12.79 15.01
CA VAL A 97 -12.27 11.41 14.56
C VAL A 97 -11.20 10.49 15.13
N SER A 98 -9.93 10.90 15.07
CA SER A 98 -8.80 10.13 15.59
C SER A 98 -8.89 9.91 17.10
N GLU A 99 -9.21 10.96 17.87
CA GLU A 99 -9.42 10.88 19.33
C GLU A 99 -10.58 9.95 19.68
N PHE A 100 -11.68 10.04 18.93
CA PHE A 100 -12.84 9.19 19.14
C PHE A 100 -12.49 7.70 18.98
N PHE A 101 -11.86 7.31 17.87
CA PHE A 101 -11.46 5.91 17.65
C PHE A 101 -10.45 5.42 18.70
N ALA A 102 -9.48 6.25 19.09
CA ALA A 102 -8.51 5.91 20.12
C ALA A 102 -9.15 5.72 21.51
N SER A 103 -10.28 6.38 21.78
CA SER A 103 -10.99 6.27 23.07
C SER A 103 -11.79 4.97 23.23
N ILE A 104 -12.22 4.34 22.13
CA ILE A 104 -13.11 3.17 22.16
C ILE A 104 -12.52 2.00 22.97
N PRO A 105 -11.29 1.50 22.69
CA PRO A 105 -10.75 0.37 23.45
C PRO A 105 -10.41 0.73 24.90
N LEU A 106 -10.28 2.02 25.24
CA LEU A 106 -9.99 2.48 26.60
C LEU A 106 -11.24 2.65 27.45
N ASN A 107 -12.46 2.52 26.87
CA ASN A 107 -13.72 2.59 27.58
C ASN A 107 -13.93 1.35 28.48
N GLU A 108 -13.85 1.53 29.78
CA GLU A 108 -13.86 0.43 30.76
C GLU A 108 -15.20 -0.32 30.78
N THR A 109 -16.32 0.40 30.70
CA THR A 109 -17.66 -0.20 30.73
C THR A 109 -17.94 -1.01 29.49
N LEU A 110 -17.59 -0.47 28.31
CA LEU A 110 -17.66 -1.19 27.03
C LEU A 110 -16.81 -2.45 27.09
N TRP A 111 -15.54 -2.32 27.49
CA TRP A 111 -14.63 -3.46 27.60
C TRP A 111 -15.17 -4.57 28.50
N LYS A 112 -15.69 -4.21 29.69
CA LYS A 112 -16.31 -5.19 30.60
C LYS A 112 -17.44 -5.96 29.93
N THR A 113 -18.32 -5.27 29.20
CA THR A 113 -19.43 -5.89 28.47
C THR A 113 -18.96 -6.83 27.35
N LEU A 114 -18.04 -6.38 26.51
CA LEU A 114 -17.50 -7.19 25.40
C LEU A 114 -16.74 -8.42 25.92
N LYS A 115 -15.92 -8.25 26.94
CA LYS A 115 -15.15 -9.34 27.58
C LYS A 115 -16.07 -10.38 28.22
N THR A 116 -17.10 -9.94 28.96
CA THR A 116 -18.06 -10.85 29.58
C THR A 116 -18.80 -11.69 28.53
N PHE A 117 -19.22 -11.09 27.42
CA PHE A 117 -19.80 -11.85 26.31
C PHE A 117 -18.78 -12.80 25.68
N GLY A 118 -17.58 -12.31 25.36
CA GLY A 118 -16.54 -13.08 24.68
C GLY A 118 -16.04 -14.30 25.45
N GLU A 119 -16.11 -14.24 26.79
CA GLU A 119 -15.74 -15.35 27.68
C GLU A 119 -16.93 -16.28 28.00
N SER A 120 -18.13 -15.99 27.50
CA SER A 120 -19.33 -16.76 27.77
C SER A 120 -19.44 -18.01 26.89
N ALA A 121 -20.17 -19.03 27.37
CA ALA A 121 -20.47 -20.23 26.59
C ALA A 121 -21.30 -19.97 25.33
N ALA A 122 -21.92 -18.79 25.20
CA ALA A 122 -22.68 -18.41 24.01
C ALA A 122 -21.81 -18.30 22.76
N VAL A 123 -20.54 -17.92 22.91
CA VAL A 123 -19.60 -17.79 21.77
C VAL A 123 -19.38 -19.11 21.07
N SER A 124 -19.30 -20.23 21.79
CA SER A 124 -19.10 -21.56 21.18
C SER A 124 -20.26 -22.04 20.28
N LYS A 125 -21.43 -21.37 20.35
CA LYS A 125 -22.60 -21.67 19.53
C LYS A 125 -22.68 -20.83 18.25
N LEU A 126 -21.78 -19.86 18.09
CA LEU A 126 -21.68 -19.02 16.90
C LEU A 126 -21.05 -19.77 15.72
N THR A 127 -21.21 -19.25 14.51
CA THR A 127 -20.46 -19.71 13.35
C THR A 127 -18.96 -19.48 13.56
N THR A 128 -18.12 -20.22 12.86
CA THR A 128 -16.66 -20.10 12.98
C THR A 128 -16.17 -18.66 12.70
N ALA A 129 -16.76 -18.00 11.70
CA ALA A 129 -16.40 -16.62 11.38
C ALA A 129 -16.77 -15.64 12.51
N LYS A 130 -17.97 -15.79 13.10
CA LYS A 130 -18.36 -14.96 14.25
C LYS A 130 -17.53 -15.24 15.48
N GLN A 131 -17.18 -16.51 15.77
CA GLN A 131 -16.26 -16.86 16.85
C GLN A 131 -14.91 -16.18 16.66
N ARG A 132 -14.35 -16.26 15.43
CA ARG A 132 -13.11 -15.58 15.10
C ARG A 132 -13.23 -14.08 15.29
N TYR A 133 -14.29 -13.45 14.80
CA TYR A 133 -14.48 -12.00 14.95
C TYR A 133 -14.56 -11.56 16.41
N VAL A 134 -15.26 -12.32 17.27
CA VAL A 134 -15.24 -12.08 18.73
C VAL A 134 -13.81 -12.12 19.26
N HIS A 135 -13.03 -13.14 18.91
CA HIS A 135 -11.64 -13.29 19.38
C HIS A 135 -10.76 -12.14 18.88
N GLU A 136 -10.87 -11.77 17.60
CA GLU A 136 -10.09 -10.66 17.00
C GLU A 136 -10.46 -9.33 17.67
N THR A 137 -11.75 -9.04 17.88
CA THR A 137 -12.20 -7.81 18.54
C THR A 137 -11.65 -7.72 19.98
N LEU A 138 -11.73 -8.82 20.75
CA LEU A 138 -11.17 -8.81 22.11
C LEU A 138 -9.64 -8.69 22.12
N ALA A 139 -8.96 -9.27 21.14
CA ALA A 139 -7.52 -9.13 21.00
C ALA A 139 -7.13 -7.68 20.64
N ASP A 140 -7.84 -7.04 19.68
CA ASP A 140 -7.66 -5.63 19.33
C ASP A 140 -7.80 -4.71 20.55
N PHE A 141 -8.85 -4.91 21.35
CA PHE A 141 -9.05 -4.11 22.55
C PHE A 141 -7.90 -4.29 23.55
N ARG A 142 -7.41 -5.52 23.77
CA ARG A 142 -6.29 -5.79 24.67
C ARG A 142 -4.99 -5.16 24.17
N GLU A 143 -4.69 -5.30 22.90
CA GLU A 143 -3.51 -4.69 22.27
C GLU A 143 -3.50 -3.17 22.38
N GLN A 144 -4.68 -2.56 22.38
CA GLN A 144 -4.82 -1.12 22.54
C GLN A 144 -4.95 -0.67 24.02
N GLY A 145 -4.87 -1.61 24.98
CA GLY A 145 -4.76 -1.30 26.39
C GLY A 145 -6.07 -1.43 27.21
N ALA A 146 -7.07 -2.15 26.71
CA ALA A 146 -8.35 -2.32 27.41
C ALA A 146 -8.23 -2.94 28.82
N ASP A 147 -7.28 -3.83 29.05
CA ASP A 147 -7.03 -4.49 30.33
C ASP A 147 -6.11 -3.67 31.29
N LEU A 148 -5.67 -2.47 30.89
CA LEU A 148 -4.83 -1.61 31.72
C LEU A 148 -5.58 -1.02 32.93
N SER A 149 -4.82 -0.69 33.98
CA SER A 149 -5.38 0.11 35.08
C SER A 149 -5.75 1.52 34.61
N PRO A 150 -6.66 2.24 35.33
CA PRO A 150 -7.06 3.59 34.92
C PRO A 150 -5.88 4.54 34.66
N GLU A 151 -4.87 4.53 35.53
CA GLU A 151 -3.67 5.37 35.40
C GLU A 151 -2.88 5.01 34.11
N LYS A 152 -2.74 3.71 33.82
CA LYS A 152 -2.06 3.26 32.61
C LYS A 152 -2.87 3.54 31.36
N LYS A 153 -4.22 3.48 31.42
CA LYS A 153 -5.09 3.88 30.30
C LYS A 153 -4.93 5.36 29.99
N THR A 154 -4.87 6.23 31.00
CA THR A 154 -4.59 7.66 30.79
C THR A 154 -3.26 7.83 30.09
N ARG A 155 -2.20 7.15 30.54
CA ARG A 155 -0.89 7.23 29.91
C ARG A 155 -0.91 6.68 28.48
N ALA A 156 -1.60 5.59 28.20
CA ALA A 156 -1.77 5.03 26.85
C ALA A 156 -2.45 6.06 25.90
N GLY A 157 -3.51 6.72 26.35
CA GLY A 157 -4.17 7.80 25.61
C GLY A 157 -3.25 8.98 25.32
N GLU A 158 -2.46 9.43 26.31
CA GLU A 158 -1.45 10.48 26.11
C GLU A 158 -0.41 10.09 25.08
N ILE A 159 0.08 8.84 25.11
CA ILE A 159 1.05 8.33 24.15
C ILE A 159 0.46 8.33 22.73
N GLN A 160 -0.75 7.83 22.55
CA GLN A 160 -1.41 7.79 21.24
C GLN A 160 -1.62 9.19 20.66
N SER A 161 -2.11 10.13 21.49
CA SER A 161 -2.28 11.52 21.07
C SER A 161 -0.95 12.17 20.67
N LYS A 162 0.11 11.92 21.46
CA LYS A 162 1.43 12.47 21.18
C LYS A 162 2.06 11.83 19.94
N LEU A 163 1.88 10.53 19.72
CA LEU A 163 2.32 9.85 18.50
C LEU A 163 1.63 10.44 17.27
N ALA A 164 0.33 10.69 17.33
CA ALA A 164 -0.39 11.32 16.21
C ALA A 164 0.17 12.70 15.86
N GLU A 165 0.45 13.55 16.87
CA GLU A 165 1.08 14.86 16.65
C GLU A 165 2.47 14.75 16.02
N LEU A 166 3.35 13.89 16.59
CA LEU A 166 4.74 13.77 16.14
C LEU A 166 4.85 13.18 14.75
N THR A 167 4.04 12.18 14.44
CA THR A 167 4.07 11.52 13.13
C THR A 167 3.49 12.42 12.04
N GLN A 168 2.48 13.23 12.35
CA GLN A 168 1.98 14.27 11.45
C GLN A 168 3.09 15.30 11.14
N LYS A 169 3.75 15.81 12.18
CA LYS A 169 4.85 16.76 12.05
C LYS A 169 6.03 16.18 11.26
N TYR A 170 6.35 14.90 11.47
CA TYR A 170 7.36 14.20 10.67
C TYR A 170 7.00 14.19 9.19
N SER A 171 5.75 13.86 8.87
CA SER A 171 5.25 13.83 7.50
C SER A 171 5.32 15.20 6.82
N GLU A 172 4.90 16.24 7.52
CA GLU A 172 4.96 17.65 7.07
C GLU A 172 6.40 18.07 6.79
N HIS A 173 7.33 17.80 7.71
CA HIS A 173 8.74 18.11 7.51
C HIS A 173 9.36 17.41 6.29
N CYS A 174 8.99 16.14 6.02
CA CYS A 174 9.45 15.43 4.82
C CYS A 174 8.91 16.08 3.55
N LEU A 175 7.63 16.44 3.53
CA LEU A 175 6.99 17.08 2.39
C LEU A 175 7.58 18.47 2.12
N ASP A 176 7.67 19.29 3.15
CA ASP A 176 8.13 20.67 3.04
C ASP A 176 9.61 20.74 2.65
N ALA A 177 10.46 19.90 3.25
CA ALA A 177 11.86 19.79 2.85
C ALA A 177 12.05 19.33 1.40
N THR A 178 11.18 18.41 0.94
CA THR A 178 11.19 17.94 -0.46
C THR A 178 10.81 19.07 -1.42
N ASN A 179 9.80 19.85 -1.06
CA ASN A 179 9.27 20.94 -1.90
C ASN A 179 10.12 22.21 -1.83
N ALA A 180 10.86 22.43 -0.75
CA ALA A 180 11.72 23.61 -0.58
C ALA A 180 12.95 23.59 -1.48
N TRP A 181 13.37 22.44 -2.00
CA TRP A 181 14.53 22.32 -2.85
C TRP A 181 14.18 22.30 -4.34
N GLU A 182 14.93 23.04 -5.12
CA GLU A 182 14.86 23.02 -6.59
C GLU A 182 16.20 23.34 -7.23
N LYS A 183 16.41 22.83 -8.43
CA LYS A 183 17.55 23.17 -9.30
C LYS A 183 17.02 23.67 -10.63
N ILE A 184 17.44 24.89 -11.03
CA ILE A 184 17.17 25.44 -12.36
C ILE A 184 18.43 25.26 -13.19
N ILE A 185 18.30 24.57 -14.32
CA ILE A 185 19.33 24.40 -15.33
C ILE A 185 18.96 25.30 -16.51
N THR A 186 19.92 26.07 -17.02
CA THR A 186 19.72 26.97 -18.17
C THR A 186 20.60 26.58 -19.35
N ASP A 187 21.62 25.76 -19.16
CA ASP A 187 22.47 25.21 -20.21
C ASP A 187 22.01 23.81 -20.60
N ALA A 188 21.54 23.66 -21.84
CA ALA A 188 21.09 22.39 -22.38
C ALA A 188 22.19 21.29 -22.37
N ALA A 189 23.45 21.65 -22.34
CA ALA A 189 24.55 20.70 -22.28
C ALA A 189 24.58 19.89 -20.97
N GLU A 190 24.05 20.46 -19.88
CA GLU A 190 23.93 19.76 -18.60
C GLU A 190 22.85 18.65 -18.59
N LEU A 191 21.96 18.65 -19.59
CA LEU A 191 20.87 17.68 -19.72
C LEU A 191 21.26 16.42 -20.51
N THR A 192 22.51 16.33 -20.96
CA THR A 192 22.98 15.19 -21.74
C THR A 192 22.74 13.89 -21.00
N GLY A 193 22.21 12.89 -21.74
CA GLY A 193 21.88 11.56 -21.21
C GLY A 193 20.45 11.42 -20.70
N LEU A 194 19.77 12.53 -20.35
CA LEU A 194 18.38 12.48 -19.88
C LEU A 194 17.41 12.08 -20.99
N PRO A 195 16.37 11.29 -20.70
CA PRO A 195 15.28 11.02 -21.62
C PRO A 195 14.53 12.30 -22.03
N GLU A 196 14.04 12.36 -23.26
CA GLU A 196 13.28 13.50 -23.78
C GLU A 196 12.04 13.81 -22.91
N SER A 197 11.38 12.78 -22.40
CA SER A 197 10.24 12.91 -21.49
C SER A 197 10.60 13.63 -20.19
N ALA A 198 11.75 13.32 -19.60
CA ALA A 198 12.23 13.98 -18.38
C ALA A 198 12.61 15.45 -18.64
N ILE A 199 13.25 15.73 -19.80
CA ILE A 199 13.58 17.10 -20.23
C ILE A 199 12.31 17.91 -20.43
N ALA A 200 11.31 17.36 -21.12
CA ALA A 200 10.03 18.02 -21.36
C ALA A 200 9.28 18.32 -20.05
N ALA A 201 9.25 17.36 -19.11
CA ALA A 201 8.65 17.54 -17.80
C ALA A 201 9.34 18.63 -16.98
N ALA A 202 10.69 18.65 -16.98
CA ALA A 202 11.45 19.69 -16.30
C ALA A 202 11.24 21.08 -16.92
N LYS A 203 11.07 21.15 -18.27
CA LYS A 203 10.74 22.38 -18.98
C LYS A 203 9.37 22.91 -18.58
N GLN A 204 8.36 22.04 -18.63
CA GLN A 204 6.99 22.39 -18.20
C GLN A 204 6.94 22.84 -16.74
N ASN A 205 7.66 22.16 -15.85
CA ASN A 205 7.78 22.56 -14.44
C ASN A 205 8.38 23.96 -14.26
N ALA A 206 9.39 24.31 -15.06
CA ALA A 206 9.97 25.65 -15.05
C ALA A 206 8.95 26.71 -15.53
N GLU A 207 8.26 26.43 -16.63
CA GLU A 207 7.24 27.34 -17.21
C GLU A 207 6.08 27.60 -16.25
N GLN A 208 5.58 26.57 -15.58
CA GLN A 208 4.52 26.69 -14.55
C GLN A 208 4.92 27.58 -13.36
N LYS A 209 6.22 27.71 -13.12
CA LYS A 209 6.79 28.56 -12.05
C LYS A 209 7.39 29.86 -12.60
N GLU A 210 7.09 30.22 -13.85
CA GLU A 210 7.60 31.42 -14.54
C GLU A 210 9.13 31.50 -14.52
N LYS A 211 9.82 30.34 -14.61
CA LYS A 211 11.30 30.24 -14.59
C LYS A 211 11.84 29.89 -15.97
N ASN A 212 12.97 30.50 -16.35
CA ASN A 212 13.67 30.16 -17.58
C ASN A 212 14.53 28.93 -17.40
N GLY A 213 14.51 28.02 -18.38
CA GLY A 213 15.32 26.79 -18.35
C GLY A 213 14.51 25.55 -17.98
N TRP A 214 15.09 24.65 -17.25
CA TRP A 214 14.54 23.37 -16.79
C TRP A 214 14.60 23.28 -15.29
N ARG A 215 13.46 22.97 -14.65
CA ARG A 215 13.34 22.89 -13.19
C ARG A 215 13.32 21.44 -12.74
N PHE A 216 14.30 21.05 -11.93
CA PHE A 216 14.35 19.76 -11.26
C PHE A 216 14.03 19.90 -9.78
N THR A 217 13.39 18.88 -9.21
CA THR A 217 12.98 18.83 -7.81
C THR A 217 13.38 17.50 -7.18
N LEU A 218 13.19 17.33 -5.87
CA LEU A 218 13.46 16.07 -5.17
C LEU A 218 12.31 15.06 -5.23
N GLN A 219 11.23 15.38 -5.93
CA GLN A 219 10.15 14.43 -6.16
C GLN A 219 10.61 13.30 -7.09
N ALA A 220 10.18 12.08 -6.84
CA ALA A 220 10.65 10.88 -7.54
C ALA A 220 10.64 10.99 -9.08
N PRO A 221 9.57 11.52 -9.74
CA PRO A 221 9.55 11.62 -11.20
C PRO A 221 10.62 12.58 -11.77
N SER A 222 11.11 13.53 -10.98
CA SER A 222 12.18 14.45 -11.36
C SER A 222 13.56 13.92 -10.97
N LEU A 223 13.69 13.36 -9.77
CA LEU A 223 14.95 12.88 -9.20
C LEU A 223 15.48 11.61 -9.87
N ILE A 224 14.61 10.60 -10.03
CA ILE A 224 15.02 9.27 -10.51
C ILE A 224 15.64 9.32 -11.90
N PRO A 225 15.05 10.03 -12.90
CA PRO A 225 15.69 10.13 -14.22
C PRO A 225 17.07 10.77 -14.17
N VAL A 226 17.28 11.79 -13.33
CA VAL A 226 18.61 12.43 -13.19
C VAL A 226 19.63 11.43 -12.65
N LEU A 227 19.32 10.72 -11.56
CA LEU A 227 20.22 9.74 -10.96
C LEU A 227 20.53 8.55 -11.87
N THR A 228 19.60 8.24 -12.78
CA THR A 228 19.71 7.06 -13.66
C THR A 228 20.38 7.38 -14.99
N TYR A 229 20.09 8.54 -15.59
CA TYR A 229 20.41 8.80 -16.97
C TYR A 229 21.34 10.00 -17.20
N ALA A 230 21.34 11.02 -16.33
CA ALA A 230 22.16 12.22 -16.58
C ALA A 230 23.65 11.89 -16.65
N ASP A 231 24.32 12.31 -17.71
CA ASP A 231 25.78 12.09 -17.88
C ASP A 231 26.60 12.97 -16.90
N SER A 232 26.04 14.11 -16.46
CA SER A 232 26.70 15.00 -15.49
C SER A 232 26.78 14.38 -14.09
N ASP A 233 28.00 14.00 -13.69
CA ASP A 233 28.28 13.46 -12.35
C ASP A 233 27.93 14.47 -11.26
N ALA A 234 28.30 15.74 -11.47
CA ALA A 234 28.02 16.84 -10.54
C ALA A 234 26.51 17.04 -10.31
N LEU A 235 25.69 16.91 -11.36
CA LEU A 235 24.25 17.02 -11.25
C LEU A 235 23.65 15.85 -10.43
N ARG A 236 24.07 14.61 -10.70
CA ARG A 236 23.67 13.45 -9.92
C ARG A 236 24.07 13.59 -8.45
N GLN A 237 25.29 14.03 -8.17
CA GLN A 237 25.78 14.27 -6.82
C GLN A 237 24.94 15.31 -6.09
N GLU A 238 24.65 16.45 -6.72
CA GLU A 238 23.87 17.54 -6.12
C GLU A 238 22.48 17.07 -5.71
N LEU A 239 21.75 16.41 -6.62
CA LEU A 239 20.41 15.92 -6.34
C LEU A 239 20.42 14.80 -5.29
N TRP A 240 21.38 13.88 -5.37
CA TRP A 240 21.53 12.81 -4.38
C TRP A 240 21.78 13.36 -2.98
N GLN A 241 22.71 14.32 -2.84
CA GLN A 241 23.03 14.95 -1.55
C GLN A 241 21.81 15.69 -0.99
N ALA A 242 21.11 16.45 -1.82
CA ALA A 242 19.91 17.15 -1.41
C ALA A 242 18.83 16.17 -0.91
N TYR A 243 18.57 15.09 -1.64
CA TYR A 243 17.63 14.06 -1.24
C TYR A 243 18.06 13.33 0.06
N ALA A 244 19.33 13.00 0.20
CA ALA A 244 19.85 12.32 1.39
C ALA A 244 19.82 13.18 2.67
N THR A 245 19.59 14.49 2.54
CA THR A 245 19.51 15.44 3.67
C THR A 245 18.08 15.86 4.02
N ILE A 246 17.05 15.32 3.35
CA ILE A 246 15.65 15.53 3.74
C ILE A 246 15.44 15.07 5.19
N GLY A 247 14.73 15.88 5.99
CA GLY A 247 14.51 15.61 7.41
C GLY A 247 15.71 15.84 8.32
N ARG A 248 16.81 16.43 7.80
CA ARG A 248 18.06 16.70 8.54
C ARG A 248 18.43 18.19 8.63
N GLY A 249 17.73 19.02 7.89
CA GLY A 249 17.95 20.48 7.90
C GLY A 249 17.47 21.13 9.18
N ALA A 250 17.96 22.35 9.48
CA ALA A 250 17.61 23.06 10.71
C ALA A 250 16.11 23.40 10.80
N GLU A 251 15.47 23.69 9.66
CA GLU A 251 14.05 24.05 9.58
C GLU A 251 13.13 22.82 9.63
N TYR A 252 13.51 21.74 8.94
CA TYR A 252 12.72 20.51 8.81
C TYR A 252 13.48 19.33 9.41
N ASN A 253 13.74 19.36 10.73
CA ASN A 253 14.56 18.38 11.42
C ASN A 253 13.72 17.29 12.06
N ASN A 254 13.89 16.04 11.61
CA ASN A 254 13.19 14.88 12.10
C ASN A 254 13.97 14.05 13.14
N GLN A 255 15.20 14.44 13.48
CA GLN A 255 16.06 13.62 14.34
C GLN A 255 15.47 13.40 15.74
N GLU A 256 15.00 14.46 16.38
CA GLU A 256 14.37 14.36 17.70
C GLU A 256 12.96 13.75 17.60
N LEU A 257 12.21 14.03 16.51
CA LEU A 257 10.89 13.42 16.29
C LEU A 257 11.00 11.90 16.23
N VAL A 258 11.94 11.37 15.45
CA VAL A 258 12.16 9.91 15.33
C VAL A 258 12.49 9.29 16.69
N ARG A 259 13.34 9.95 17.51
CA ARG A 259 13.68 9.47 18.84
C ARG A 259 12.49 9.42 19.76
N GLU A 260 11.70 10.48 19.79
CA GLU A 260 10.51 10.58 20.64
C GLU A 260 9.44 9.57 20.20
N ILE A 261 9.21 9.41 18.88
CA ILE A 261 8.30 8.39 18.34
C ILE A 261 8.72 6.98 18.77
N LEU A 262 9.99 6.62 18.63
CA LEU A 262 10.49 5.30 19.02
C LEU A 262 10.39 5.07 20.54
N GLU A 263 10.65 6.08 21.36
CA GLU A 263 10.50 6.00 22.80
C GLU A 263 9.03 5.76 23.20
N LEU A 264 8.11 6.53 22.62
CA LEU A 264 6.69 6.40 22.91
C LEU A 264 6.12 5.04 22.46
N ARG A 265 6.54 4.55 21.28
CA ARG A 265 6.17 3.21 20.80
C ARG A 265 6.68 2.12 21.73
N HIS A 266 7.92 2.23 22.18
CA HIS A 266 8.49 1.28 23.14
C HIS A 266 7.76 1.32 24.49
N GLU A 267 7.51 2.52 25.01
CA GLU A 267 6.75 2.69 26.26
C GLU A 267 5.34 2.09 26.14
N PHE A 268 4.65 2.34 25.02
CA PHE A 268 3.33 1.78 24.77
C PHE A 268 3.35 0.25 24.78
N ALA A 269 4.30 -0.37 24.07
CA ALA A 269 4.44 -1.83 24.05
C ALA A 269 4.64 -2.40 25.46
N LEU A 270 5.48 -1.78 26.28
CA LEU A 270 5.68 -2.20 27.66
C LEU A 270 4.43 -2.03 28.52
N LEU A 271 3.64 -0.96 28.31
CA LEU A 271 2.38 -0.75 29.01
C LEU A 271 1.38 -1.87 28.77
N VAL A 272 1.27 -2.34 27.52
CA VAL A 272 0.36 -3.42 27.11
C VAL A 272 0.94 -4.82 27.34
N GLY A 273 2.14 -4.91 27.95
CA GLY A 273 2.74 -6.18 28.39
C GLY A 273 3.64 -6.86 27.36
N GLN A 274 3.96 -6.18 26.27
CA GLN A 274 4.88 -6.69 25.26
C GLN A 274 6.34 -6.32 25.55
N ALA A 275 7.29 -7.14 25.12
CA ALA A 275 8.71 -6.91 25.37
C ALA A 275 9.27 -5.73 24.57
N ASN A 276 8.72 -5.46 23.39
CA ASN A 276 9.10 -4.39 22.47
C ASN A 276 7.96 -4.10 21.48
N PHE A 277 8.09 -3.01 20.73
CA PHE A 277 7.05 -2.59 19.79
C PHE A 277 6.92 -3.53 18.59
N ALA A 278 7.99 -4.21 18.17
CA ALA A 278 7.91 -5.15 17.07
C ALA A 278 7.09 -6.40 17.46
N ASP A 279 7.24 -6.92 18.67
CA ASP A 279 6.42 -8.02 19.16
C ASP A 279 4.95 -7.60 19.30
N HIS A 280 4.69 -6.37 19.79
CA HIS A 280 3.33 -5.81 19.85
C HIS A 280 2.64 -5.79 18.48
N VAL A 281 3.34 -5.32 17.45
CA VAL A 281 2.76 -5.18 16.10
C VAL A 281 2.59 -6.53 15.38
N THR A 282 3.48 -7.50 15.64
CA THR A 282 3.52 -8.77 14.91
C THR A 282 2.76 -9.92 15.57
N GLU A 283 2.27 -9.76 16.80
CA GLU A 283 1.64 -10.82 17.59
C GLU A 283 0.55 -11.59 16.82
N ARG A 284 -0.30 -10.88 16.09
CA ARG A 284 -1.40 -11.47 15.29
C ARG A 284 -1.15 -11.49 13.79
N ARG A 285 0.11 -11.30 13.36
CA ARG A 285 0.54 -11.47 11.96
C ARG A 285 1.07 -12.89 11.73
N MET A 286 1.28 -13.27 10.48
CA MET A 286 1.85 -14.59 10.13
C MET A 286 3.23 -14.80 10.76
N ALA A 287 4.03 -13.74 10.89
CA ALA A 287 5.35 -13.79 11.54
C ALA A 287 5.28 -14.06 13.05
N ALA A 288 4.18 -13.71 13.72
CA ALA A 288 3.88 -13.93 15.13
C ALA A 288 4.87 -13.31 16.15
N SER A 289 6.01 -12.78 15.73
CA SER A 289 6.94 -12.02 16.58
C SER A 289 7.94 -11.22 15.75
N GLY A 290 8.44 -10.10 16.31
CA GLY A 290 9.48 -9.31 15.67
C GLY A 290 10.76 -10.11 15.42
N SER A 291 11.10 -11.00 16.34
CA SER A 291 12.29 -11.87 16.18
C SER A 291 12.12 -12.90 15.04
N ALA A 292 10.92 -13.42 14.80
CA ALA A 292 10.66 -14.32 13.68
C ALA A 292 10.70 -13.56 12.34
N ALA A 293 10.13 -12.35 12.28
CA ALA A 293 10.21 -11.47 11.11
C ALA A 293 11.68 -11.12 10.76
N LEU A 294 12.49 -10.81 11.77
CA LEU A 294 13.92 -10.51 11.58
C LEU A 294 14.68 -11.74 11.05
N LYS A 295 14.50 -12.91 11.66
CA LYS A 295 15.13 -14.17 11.21
C LYS A 295 14.73 -14.58 9.79
N PHE A 296 13.49 -14.30 9.40
CA PHE A 296 13.04 -14.52 8.03
C PHE A 296 13.87 -13.70 7.03
N GLY A 297 14.03 -12.39 7.28
CA GLY A 297 14.86 -11.53 6.44
C GLY A 297 16.33 -11.94 6.41
N GLU A 298 16.88 -12.34 7.58
CA GLU A 298 18.26 -12.82 7.70
C GLU A 298 18.48 -14.13 6.93
N ALA A 299 17.49 -15.04 6.94
CA ALA A 299 17.57 -16.29 6.19
C ALA A 299 17.60 -16.08 4.66
N ILE A 300 16.82 -15.12 4.16
CA ILE A 300 16.88 -14.72 2.74
C ILE A 300 18.24 -14.08 2.43
N PHE A 301 18.67 -13.12 3.25
CA PHE A 301 19.95 -12.44 3.07
C PHE A 301 21.14 -13.41 3.00
N ALA A 302 21.20 -14.37 3.90
CA ALA A 302 22.28 -15.37 3.91
C ALA A 302 22.43 -16.15 2.58
N LYS A 303 21.32 -16.30 1.83
CA LYS A 303 21.31 -16.97 0.52
C LYS A 303 21.74 -16.06 -0.63
N VAL A 304 21.51 -14.76 -0.53
CA VAL A 304 21.72 -13.81 -1.64
C VAL A 304 22.96 -12.93 -1.47
N GLN A 305 23.58 -12.85 -0.27
CA GLN A 305 24.68 -11.93 0.03
C GLN A 305 25.90 -12.08 -0.90
N ARG A 306 26.21 -13.32 -1.32
CA ARG A 306 27.33 -13.58 -2.23
C ARG A 306 27.04 -12.95 -3.60
N GLN A 307 25.85 -13.20 -4.13
CA GLN A 307 25.46 -12.72 -5.44
C GLN A 307 25.32 -11.18 -5.45
N PHE A 308 24.84 -10.59 -4.36
CA PHE A 308 24.87 -9.15 -4.13
C PHE A 308 26.29 -8.58 -4.23
N THR A 309 27.27 -9.23 -3.57
CA THR A 309 28.67 -8.82 -3.68
C THR A 309 29.22 -8.97 -5.09
N ASP A 310 28.87 -10.05 -5.78
CA ASP A 310 29.31 -10.32 -7.16
C ASP A 310 28.71 -9.29 -8.13
N GLU A 311 27.44 -8.89 -7.97
CA GLU A 311 26.78 -7.85 -8.77
C GLU A 311 27.48 -6.48 -8.60
N LEU A 312 27.77 -6.09 -7.36
CA LEU A 312 28.47 -4.81 -7.09
C LEU A 312 29.90 -4.80 -7.66
N ASN A 313 30.60 -5.91 -7.56
CA ASN A 313 31.95 -6.04 -8.15
C ASN A 313 31.90 -5.99 -9.69
N ALA A 314 30.92 -6.65 -10.30
CA ALA A 314 30.71 -6.59 -11.75
C ALA A 314 30.38 -5.15 -12.20
N LEU A 315 29.59 -4.42 -11.43
CA LEU A 315 29.28 -3.02 -11.73
C LEU A 315 30.52 -2.11 -11.65
N ARG A 316 31.35 -2.28 -10.60
CA ARG A 316 32.63 -1.55 -10.43
C ARG A 316 33.58 -1.83 -11.59
N GLN A 317 33.69 -3.11 -11.99
CA GLN A 317 34.54 -3.50 -13.11
C GLN A 317 34.03 -2.95 -14.46
N TYR A 318 32.70 -2.92 -14.66
CA TYR A 318 32.09 -2.32 -15.84
C TYR A 318 32.43 -0.82 -15.93
N LYS A 319 32.26 -0.05 -14.84
CA LYS A 319 32.66 1.36 -14.77
C LYS A 319 34.15 1.53 -15.12
N ALA A 320 35.02 0.74 -14.49
CA ALA A 320 36.45 0.79 -14.73
C ALA A 320 36.80 0.59 -16.21
N THR A 321 36.19 -0.40 -16.86
CA THR A 321 36.38 -0.68 -18.29
C THR A 321 35.84 0.46 -19.16
N ALA A 322 34.67 0.97 -18.87
CA ALA A 322 34.03 2.02 -19.66
C ALA A 322 34.78 3.38 -19.56
N THR A 323 35.40 3.65 -18.41
CA THR A 323 36.10 4.92 -18.18
C THR A 323 37.61 4.85 -18.39
N GLY A 324 38.20 3.66 -18.48
CA GLY A 324 39.64 3.45 -18.48
C GLY A 324 40.31 3.77 -17.12
N GLN A 325 39.54 3.84 -16.04
CA GLN A 325 40.03 4.14 -14.68
C GLN A 325 40.15 2.83 -13.86
N PRO A 326 40.95 2.84 -12.76
CA PRO A 326 40.97 1.68 -11.85
C PRO A 326 39.59 1.31 -11.30
N SER A 327 39.40 0.01 -11.01
CA SER A 327 38.20 -0.47 -10.34
C SER A 327 38.25 -0.06 -8.87
N GLU A 328 37.44 0.94 -8.51
CA GLU A 328 37.33 1.48 -7.16
C GLU A 328 35.87 1.40 -6.66
N LEU A 329 35.68 1.72 -5.37
CA LEU A 329 34.32 1.89 -4.85
C LEU A 329 33.57 2.96 -5.64
N LEU A 330 32.28 2.74 -5.82
CA LEU A 330 31.40 3.74 -6.43
C LEU A 330 31.09 4.86 -5.43
N GLU A 331 30.72 6.01 -5.95
CA GLU A 331 29.95 6.98 -5.19
C GLU A 331 28.47 6.56 -5.15
N PRO A 332 27.69 6.91 -4.09
CA PRO A 332 26.29 6.53 -4.01
C PRO A 332 25.44 6.98 -5.19
N TRP A 333 25.70 8.17 -5.75
CA TRP A 333 24.99 8.75 -6.90
C TRP A 333 25.41 8.16 -8.25
N GLU A 334 26.38 7.27 -8.26
CA GLU A 334 26.84 6.60 -9.48
C GLU A 334 26.16 5.25 -9.73
N THR A 335 25.58 4.64 -8.68
CA THR A 335 25.11 3.25 -8.75
C THR A 335 24.02 3.08 -9.80
N SER A 336 22.96 3.88 -9.76
CA SER A 336 21.84 3.77 -10.72
C SER A 336 22.30 4.09 -12.15
N TYR A 337 23.16 5.06 -12.32
CA TYR A 337 23.68 5.46 -13.64
C TYR A 337 24.53 4.35 -14.28
N TRP A 338 25.48 3.79 -13.55
CA TRP A 338 26.33 2.72 -14.08
C TRP A 338 25.56 1.41 -14.24
N ALA A 339 24.61 1.13 -13.36
CA ALA A 339 23.72 -0.02 -13.49
C ALA A 339 22.90 0.05 -14.78
N GLU A 340 22.32 1.20 -15.11
CA GLU A 340 21.56 1.36 -16.36
C GLU A 340 22.46 1.21 -17.60
N LYS A 341 23.66 1.79 -17.59
CA LYS A 341 24.60 1.62 -18.69
C LYS A 341 25.06 0.16 -18.86
N GLN A 342 25.30 -0.54 -17.75
CA GLN A 342 25.66 -1.96 -17.78
C GLN A 342 24.48 -2.81 -18.26
N ARG A 343 23.26 -2.54 -17.81
CA ARG A 343 22.04 -3.23 -18.24
C ARG A 343 21.86 -3.11 -19.75
N LYS A 344 21.94 -1.90 -20.29
CA LYS A 344 21.84 -1.67 -21.74
C LYS A 344 22.95 -2.40 -22.51
N ALA A 345 24.17 -2.38 -22.00
CA ALA A 345 25.30 -3.06 -22.66
C ALA A 345 25.17 -4.59 -22.63
N ASN A 346 24.65 -5.17 -21.55
CA ASN A 346 24.56 -6.62 -21.37
C ASN A 346 23.38 -7.26 -22.11
N TYR A 347 22.24 -6.54 -22.20
CA TYR A 347 20.97 -7.12 -22.68
C TYR A 347 20.46 -6.49 -23.96
N ASP A 348 21.09 -5.42 -24.44
CA ASP A 348 20.63 -4.66 -25.63
C ASP A 348 19.10 -4.38 -25.54
N PHE A 349 18.64 -4.03 -24.35
CA PHE A 349 17.24 -3.84 -24.03
C PHE A 349 16.95 -2.41 -23.58
N ASP A 350 16.05 -1.75 -24.30
CA ASP A 350 15.47 -0.48 -23.93
C ASP A 350 14.00 -0.69 -23.53
N GLU A 351 13.68 -0.41 -22.28
CA GLU A 351 12.33 -0.59 -21.74
C GLU A 351 11.29 0.30 -22.46
N GLU A 352 11.71 1.48 -22.93
CA GLU A 352 10.84 2.38 -23.72
C GLU A 352 10.36 1.75 -25.03
N ALA A 353 11.08 0.77 -25.57
CA ALA A 353 10.65 0.01 -26.75
C ALA A 353 9.40 -0.85 -26.50
N LEU A 354 9.05 -1.12 -25.26
CA LEU A 354 7.82 -1.84 -24.90
C LEU A 354 6.58 -0.94 -24.87
N ARG A 355 6.76 0.35 -24.61
CA ARG A 355 5.65 1.31 -24.40
C ARG A 355 4.59 1.28 -25.51
N PRO A 356 4.93 1.20 -26.81
CA PRO A 356 3.94 1.13 -27.90
C PRO A 356 2.99 -0.07 -27.81
N TYR A 357 3.36 -1.13 -27.08
CA TYR A 357 2.56 -2.34 -26.91
C TYR A 357 1.59 -2.28 -25.74
N PHE A 358 1.66 -1.23 -24.89
CA PHE A 358 0.85 -1.09 -23.70
C PHE A 358 -0.09 0.13 -23.73
N PRO A 359 -1.00 0.25 -24.72
CA PRO A 359 -2.06 1.25 -24.63
C PRO A 359 -3.01 0.89 -23.48
N ILE A 360 -3.27 1.82 -22.57
CA ILE A 360 -3.98 1.57 -21.29
C ILE A 360 -5.32 0.86 -21.46
N GLY A 361 -6.08 1.20 -22.49
CA GLY A 361 -7.38 0.56 -22.73
C GLY A 361 -7.27 -0.95 -23.01
N ARG A 362 -6.22 -1.37 -23.73
CA ARG A 362 -5.97 -2.80 -23.97
C ARG A 362 -5.41 -3.51 -22.74
N VAL A 363 -4.54 -2.85 -21.98
CA VAL A 363 -4.02 -3.39 -20.72
C VAL A 363 -5.16 -3.70 -19.77
N ILE A 364 -6.09 -2.76 -19.59
CA ILE A 364 -7.26 -2.95 -18.72
C ILE A 364 -8.18 -4.05 -19.22
N SER A 365 -8.53 -4.05 -20.52
CA SER A 365 -9.41 -5.09 -21.07
C SER A 365 -8.79 -6.48 -20.98
N GLY A 366 -7.51 -6.63 -21.29
CA GLY A 366 -6.83 -7.92 -21.18
C GLY A 366 -6.64 -8.41 -19.75
N MET A 367 -6.40 -7.48 -18.81
CA MET A 367 -6.41 -7.81 -17.37
C MET A 367 -7.78 -8.35 -16.95
N PHE A 368 -8.87 -7.73 -17.41
CA PHE A 368 -10.22 -8.23 -17.16
C PHE A 368 -10.44 -9.61 -17.79
N ASP A 369 -9.98 -9.83 -19.02
CA ASP A 369 -10.11 -11.13 -19.70
C ASP A 369 -9.37 -12.24 -18.93
N ILE A 370 -8.16 -11.96 -18.45
CA ILE A 370 -7.40 -12.88 -17.59
C ILE A 370 -8.19 -13.21 -16.32
N ALA A 371 -8.70 -12.20 -15.62
CA ALA A 371 -9.44 -12.41 -14.37
C ALA A 371 -10.76 -13.14 -14.60
N GLN A 372 -11.49 -12.82 -15.68
CA GLN A 372 -12.74 -13.50 -16.06
C GLN A 372 -12.48 -14.99 -16.34
N GLN A 373 -11.42 -15.29 -17.09
CA GLN A 373 -11.07 -16.68 -17.40
C GLN A 373 -10.63 -17.44 -16.15
N LEU A 374 -9.72 -16.87 -15.35
CA LEU A 374 -9.14 -17.57 -14.19
C LEU A 374 -10.14 -17.76 -13.06
N PHE A 375 -10.83 -16.68 -12.71
CA PHE A 375 -11.62 -16.65 -11.48
C PHE A 375 -13.13 -16.88 -11.72
N GLY A 376 -13.55 -17.08 -12.97
CA GLY A 376 -14.95 -17.29 -13.31
C GLY A 376 -15.80 -16.06 -13.04
N LEU A 377 -15.31 -14.90 -13.43
CA LEU A 377 -15.94 -13.60 -13.26
C LEU A 377 -16.50 -13.08 -14.59
N ARG A 378 -17.41 -12.11 -14.51
CA ARG A 378 -17.87 -11.29 -15.61
C ARG A 378 -17.81 -9.83 -15.20
N ILE A 379 -17.06 -9.03 -15.94
CA ILE A 379 -16.82 -7.61 -15.66
C ILE A 379 -17.47 -6.79 -16.75
N GLU A 380 -18.35 -5.86 -16.39
CA GLU A 380 -19.08 -5.01 -17.30
C GLU A 380 -18.84 -3.54 -17.03
N ALA A 381 -18.47 -2.79 -18.07
CA ALA A 381 -18.41 -1.34 -17.97
C ALA A 381 -19.84 -0.77 -17.92
N ARG A 382 -20.08 0.14 -16.97
CA ARG A 382 -21.31 0.93 -16.91
C ARG A 382 -21.04 2.36 -17.28
N ASP A 383 -21.92 2.94 -18.08
CA ASP A 383 -21.91 4.39 -18.30
C ASP A 383 -22.05 5.11 -16.95
N ALA A 384 -21.21 6.07 -16.71
CA ALA A 384 -21.19 6.88 -15.50
C ALA A 384 -21.09 8.35 -15.88
N GLN A 385 -21.54 9.24 -15.00
CA GLN A 385 -21.53 10.67 -15.29
C GLN A 385 -20.85 11.46 -14.19
N PHE A 386 -20.07 12.45 -14.60
CA PHE A 386 -19.58 13.48 -13.70
C PHE A 386 -20.66 14.57 -13.57
N VAL A 387 -21.04 14.86 -12.33
CA VAL A 387 -21.91 15.98 -11.98
C VAL A 387 -21.13 16.87 -11.01
N ALA A 388 -20.98 18.14 -11.35
CA ALA A 388 -20.25 19.06 -10.51
C ALA A 388 -20.88 19.17 -9.11
N PRO A 389 -20.09 19.17 -8.03
CA PRO A 389 -20.61 19.29 -6.67
C PRO A 389 -21.44 20.56 -6.48
N SER A 390 -22.60 20.44 -5.83
CA SER A 390 -23.50 21.56 -5.55
C SER A 390 -24.27 21.35 -4.25
N SER A 391 -24.25 22.33 -3.38
CA SER A 391 -25.07 22.37 -2.16
C SER A 391 -26.58 22.57 -2.43
N SER A 392 -26.96 22.95 -3.68
CA SER A 392 -28.36 23.11 -4.08
C SER A 392 -28.93 21.80 -4.66
N LEU A 393 -29.65 21.06 -3.85
CA LEU A 393 -30.19 19.72 -4.10
C LEU A 393 -31.43 19.68 -5.02
N SER A 394 -31.49 20.46 -6.07
CA SER A 394 -32.64 20.50 -6.98
C SER A 394 -32.57 19.51 -8.15
N SER A 395 -31.49 18.79 -8.33
CA SER A 395 -31.40 17.80 -9.41
C SER A 395 -32.03 16.47 -9.00
N PRO A 396 -32.94 15.91 -9.82
CA PRO A 396 -33.47 14.56 -9.57
C PRO A 396 -32.32 13.53 -9.63
N PRO A 397 -32.49 12.35 -8.99
CA PRO A 397 -31.53 11.28 -9.11
C PRO A 397 -31.27 10.98 -10.58
N THR A 398 -29.99 10.88 -10.95
CA THR A 398 -29.60 10.47 -12.28
C THR A 398 -29.81 8.95 -12.41
N SER A 399 -30.09 8.48 -13.61
CA SER A 399 -30.19 7.03 -13.87
C SER A 399 -28.86 6.33 -14.01
N LEU A 400 -27.76 7.09 -14.00
CA LEU A 400 -26.38 6.63 -14.14
C LEU A 400 -25.60 6.84 -12.84
N PRO A 401 -24.66 5.95 -12.49
CA PRO A 401 -23.72 6.17 -11.40
C PRO A 401 -22.98 7.49 -11.56
N GLU A 402 -22.81 8.23 -10.44
CA GLU A 402 -22.00 9.43 -10.43
C GLU A 402 -20.53 9.09 -10.20
N VAL A 403 -19.63 9.94 -10.72
CA VAL A 403 -18.19 9.87 -10.51
C VAL A 403 -17.67 11.24 -10.07
N TRP A 404 -16.56 11.27 -9.32
CA TRP A 404 -15.95 12.50 -8.79
C TRP A 404 -15.12 13.28 -9.81
N HIS A 405 -14.80 12.67 -10.97
CA HIS A 405 -14.05 13.31 -12.06
C HIS A 405 -14.44 12.70 -13.40
N PRO A 406 -14.45 13.46 -14.52
CA PRO A 406 -14.88 12.95 -15.84
C PRO A 406 -14.10 11.75 -16.38
N GLU A 407 -12.84 11.57 -15.96
CA GLU A 407 -11.98 10.47 -16.41
C GLU A 407 -12.24 9.16 -15.64
N VAL A 408 -12.96 9.21 -14.52
CA VAL A 408 -13.25 8.03 -13.70
C VAL A 408 -14.24 7.12 -14.43
N LYS A 409 -13.95 5.82 -14.45
CA LYS A 409 -14.82 4.78 -15.00
C LYS A 409 -15.48 4.00 -13.90
N PHE A 410 -16.62 3.39 -14.21
CA PHE A 410 -17.38 2.56 -13.29
C PHE A 410 -17.65 1.20 -13.91
N TYR A 411 -17.53 0.12 -13.10
CA TYR A 411 -17.67 -1.26 -13.54
C TYR A 411 -18.48 -2.05 -12.54
N ASP A 412 -19.26 -3.03 -13.04
CA ASP A 412 -19.90 -4.07 -12.25
C ASP A 412 -19.15 -5.39 -12.39
N LEU A 413 -19.07 -6.16 -11.31
CA LEU A 413 -18.49 -7.48 -11.23
C LEU A 413 -19.54 -8.51 -10.85
N PHE A 414 -19.67 -9.57 -11.65
CA PHE A 414 -20.58 -10.67 -11.44
C PHE A 414 -19.85 -12.01 -11.38
N ASP A 415 -20.42 -12.98 -10.69
CA ASP A 415 -20.04 -14.37 -10.86
C ASP A 415 -20.57 -14.87 -12.22
N ALA A 416 -19.67 -15.41 -13.06
CA ALA A 416 -20.01 -15.78 -14.44
C ALA A 416 -20.96 -16.99 -14.55
N VAL A 417 -21.14 -17.77 -13.48
CA VAL A 417 -21.98 -18.98 -13.47
C VAL A 417 -23.36 -18.69 -12.88
N SER A 418 -23.41 -18.03 -11.73
CA SER A 418 -24.64 -17.73 -11.01
C SER A 418 -25.31 -16.44 -11.44
N ASP A 419 -24.61 -15.59 -12.16
CA ASP A 419 -24.99 -14.21 -12.51
C ASP A 419 -25.19 -13.30 -11.26
N GLU A 420 -24.66 -13.71 -10.11
CA GLU A 420 -24.76 -12.96 -8.86
C GLU A 420 -23.88 -11.72 -8.93
N HIS A 421 -24.41 -10.54 -8.57
CA HIS A 421 -23.66 -9.30 -8.47
C HIS A 421 -22.76 -9.35 -7.23
N LEU A 422 -21.43 -9.44 -7.45
CA LEU A 422 -20.44 -9.52 -6.39
C LEU A 422 -20.09 -8.13 -5.83
N GLY A 423 -20.07 -7.14 -6.70
CA GLY A 423 -19.78 -5.76 -6.34
C GLY A 423 -19.55 -4.89 -7.55
N SER A 424 -19.24 -3.62 -7.29
CA SER A 424 -18.90 -2.62 -8.30
C SER A 424 -17.63 -1.88 -7.91
N PHE A 425 -17.02 -1.18 -8.87
CA PHE A 425 -15.81 -0.40 -8.56
C PHE A 425 -15.62 0.79 -9.48
N TYR A 426 -14.95 1.81 -8.93
CA TYR A 426 -14.45 2.96 -9.66
C TYR A 426 -12.99 2.73 -10.07
N ALA A 427 -12.61 3.26 -11.24
CA ALA A 427 -11.23 3.24 -11.72
C ALA A 427 -10.79 4.64 -12.16
N ASP A 428 -9.77 5.17 -11.50
CA ASP A 428 -9.23 6.53 -11.66
C ASP A 428 -7.72 6.44 -11.95
N TRP A 429 -7.34 6.42 -13.23
CA TRP A 429 -6.02 6.02 -13.65
C TRP A 429 -4.99 7.14 -13.82
N HIS A 430 -5.41 8.37 -14.10
CA HIS A 430 -4.50 9.43 -14.52
C HIS A 430 -4.21 10.44 -13.41
N PRO A 431 -3.00 11.07 -13.43
CA PRO A 431 -2.62 12.09 -12.47
C PRO A 431 -3.36 13.41 -12.71
N ARG A 432 -3.55 14.18 -11.63
CA ARG A 432 -3.98 15.58 -11.64
C ARG A 432 -3.51 16.29 -10.37
N GLU A 433 -3.46 17.61 -10.38
CA GLU A 433 -2.95 18.39 -9.24
C GLU A 433 -3.71 18.14 -7.93
N ALA A 434 -5.02 17.91 -8.04
CA ALA A 434 -5.89 17.62 -6.89
C ALA A 434 -5.84 16.17 -6.40
N LYS A 435 -4.96 15.33 -6.97
CA LYS A 435 -4.89 13.90 -6.67
C LYS A 435 -3.55 13.53 -6.06
N ARG A 436 -3.60 12.74 -4.99
CA ARG A 436 -2.41 12.17 -4.33
C ARG A 436 -1.60 11.32 -5.31
N GLY A 437 -0.27 11.38 -5.20
CA GLY A 437 0.64 10.55 -5.98
C GLY A 437 0.62 9.07 -5.55
N GLY A 438 1.18 8.20 -6.40
CA GLY A 438 1.20 6.76 -6.21
C GLY A 438 0.00 6.04 -6.81
N ALA A 439 -0.15 4.77 -6.50
CA ALA A 439 -1.33 3.98 -6.83
C ALA A 439 -1.85 3.32 -5.55
N TRP A 440 -3.15 3.06 -5.50
CA TRP A 440 -3.77 2.40 -4.35
C TRP A 440 -5.14 1.85 -4.72
N MET A 441 -5.48 0.74 -4.10
CA MET A 441 -6.85 0.26 -3.97
C MET A 441 -7.44 0.78 -2.65
N ASN A 442 -8.74 1.07 -2.63
CA ASN A 442 -9.52 1.30 -1.43
C ASN A 442 -10.96 0.78 -1.61
N TYR A 443 -11.75 0.79 -0.56
CA TYR A 443 -13.14 0.40 -0.61
C TYR A 443 -14.04 1.42 0.08
N LEU A 444 -15.27 1.50 -0.38
CA LEU A 444 -16.31 2.39 0.12
C LEU A 444 -17.40 1.63 0.87
N ILE A 445 -17.68 0.39 0.43
CA ILE A 445 -18.65 -0.50 1.06
C ILE A 445 -18.05 -1.92 1.09
N THR A 446 -17.96 -2.49 2.28
CA THR A 446 -17.72 -3.92 2.44
C THR A 446 -19.05 -4.66 2.51
N GLY A 447 -19.29 -5.52 1.54
CA GLY A 447 -20.44 -6.42 1.52
C GLY A 447 -20.22 -7.65 2.41
N ASN A 448 -21.20 -8.55 2.40
CA ASN A 448 -21.10 -9.82 3.10
C ASN A 448 -22.01 -10.88 2.46
N ARG A 449 -21.86 -12.12 2.87
CA ARG A 449 -22.80 -13.20 2.56
C ARG A 449 -23.50 -13.65 3.85
N ASP A 450 -24.81 -13.49 3.92
CA ASP A 450 -25.59 -13.93 5.07
C ASP A 450 -25.57 -15.47 5.18
N ALA A 451 -25.03 -15.97 6.29
CA ALA A 451 -24.90 -17.41 6.50
C ALA A 451 -26.25 -18.13 6.68
N SER A 452 -27.32 -17.41 7.00
CA SER A 452 -28.65 -18.00 7.27
C SER A 452 -29.46 -18.29 6.01
N ASN A 453 -29.30 -17.45 4.99
CA ASN A 453 -30.11 -17.51 3.75
C ASN A 453 -29.27 -17.48 2.46
N GLY A 454 -27.95 -17.28 2.58
CA GLY A 454 -27.01 -17.17 1.46
C GLY A 454 -27.09 -15.87 0.66
N ALA A 455 -27.92 -14.89 1.09
CA ALA A 455 -28.03 -13.61 0.41
C ALA A 455 -26.71 -12.83 0.47
N ARG A 456 -26.35 -12.18 -0.64
CA ARG A 456 -25.16 -11.33 -0.73
C ARG A 456 -25.56 -9.87 -0.68
N THR A 457 -24.81 -9.12 0.12
CA THR A 457 -24.69 -7.67 -0.03
C THR A 457 -23.44 -7.38 -0.87
N PRO A 458 -23.54 -6.65 -1.99
CA PRO A 458 -22.42 -6.43 -2.88
C PRO A 458 -21.37 -5.48 -2.25
N HIS A 459 -20.13 -5.62 -2.71
CA HIS A 459 -19.04 -4.74 -2.34
C HIS A 459 -18.97 -3.50 -3.25
N LEU A 460 -18.40 -2.39 -2.76
CA LEU A 460 -18.05 -1.25 -3.58
C LEU A 460 -16.59 -0.86 -3.31
N GLY A 461 -15.75 -1.02 -4.34
CA GLY A 461 -14.33 -0.72 -4.27
C GLY A 461 -13.91 0.39 -5.23
N LEU A 462 -12.62 0.73 -5.20
CA LEU A 462 -12.01 1.67 -6.13
C LEU A 462 -10.53 1.37 -6.33
N ILE A 463 -10.04 1.73 -7.52
CA ILE A 463 -8.62 1.76 -7.83
C ILE A 463 -8.26 3.17 -8.27
N CYS A 464 -7.16 3.70 -7.74
CA CYS A 464 -6.58 4.96 -8.15
C CYS A 464 -5.13 4.76 -8.57
N GLY A 465 -4.72 5.43 -9.65
CA GLY A 465 -3.35 5.41 -10.13
C GLY A 465 -2.91 6.78 -10.65
N ASN A 466 -1.66 6.88 -11.02
CA ASN A 466 -1.07 8.06 -11.65
C ASN A 466 -0.28 7.62 -12.90
N MET A 467 -0.97 6.89 -13.77
CA MET A 467 -0.41 6.34 -15.01
C MET A 467 -0.20 7.42 -16.05
N THR A 468 0.78 7.22 -16.92
CA THR A 468 1.06 8.12 -18.04
C THR A 468 -0.23 8.49 -18.78
N PRO A 469 -0.59 9.78 -18.88
CA PRO A 469 -1.82 10.21 -19.55
C PRO A 469 -1.66 10.18 -21.08
N PRO A 470 -2.77 10.27 -21.83
CA PRO A 470 -2.72 10.46 -23.27
C PRO A 470 -2.07 11.80 -23.62
N VAL A 471 -1.41 11.87 -24.80
CA VAL A 471 -0.76 13.10 -25.29
C VAL A 471 -1.29 13.43 -26.68
N GLY A 472 -2.00 14.55 -26.81
CA GLY A 472 -2.67 14.92 -28.04
C GLY A 472 -3.65 13.84 -28.49
N ASP A 473 -3.52 13.35 -29.73
CA ASP A 473 -4.37 12.29 -30.29
C ASP A 473 -3.84 10.86 -30.00
N GLN A 474 -2.68 10.75 -29.33
CA GLN A 474 -2.11 9.44 -28.98
C GLN A 474 -2.76 8.90 -27.71
N PRO A 475 -3.08 7.58 -27.66
CA PRO A 475 -3.57 6.96 -26.43
C PRO A 475 -2.50 7.02 -25.33
N ALA A 476 -2.93 6.85 -24.07
CA ALA A 476 -2.01 6.64 -22.98
C ALA A 476 -1.21 5.36 -23.19
N LEU A 477 0.09 5.49 -23.40
CA LEU A 477 1.03 4.37 -23.60
C LEU A 477 1.84 4.18 -22.32
N LEU A 478 1.66 3.03 -21.67
CA LEU A 478 2.26 2.72 -20.39
C LEU A 478 3.68 2.14 -20.54
N ASN A 479 4.52 2.34 -19.55
CA ASN A 479 5.70 1.49 -19.39
C ASN A 479 5.33 0.16 -18.70
N HIS A 480 6.23 -0.82 -18.72
CA HIS A 480 5.95 -2.14 -18.15
C HIS A 480 5.65 -2.09 -16.64
N ARG A 481 6.34 -1.23 -15.89
CA ARG A 481 6.11 -1.05 -14.45
C ARG A 481 4.72 -0.48 -14.14
N GLU A 482 4.22 0.43 -14.98
CA GLU A 482 2.84 0.93 -14.84
C GLU A 482 1.82 -0.19 -15.08
N VAL A 483 2.11 -1.10 -16.01
CA VAL A 483 1.27 -2.30 -16.26
C VAL A 483 1.26 -3.20 -15.02
N GLU A 484 2.43 -3.52 -14.44
CA GLU A 484 2.52 -4.30 -13.21
C GLU A 484 1.72 -3.65 -12.07
N THR A 485 1.82 -2.32 -11.91
CA THR A 485 1.07 -1.58 -10.89
C THR A 485 -0.44 -1.71 -11.08
N ILE A 486 -0.94 -1.62 -12.32
CA ILE A 486 -2.39 -1.80 -12.60
C ILE A 486 -2.85 -3.22 -12.19
N PHE A 487 -2.08 -4.25 -12.52
CA PHE A 487 -2.38 -5.63 -12.12
C PHE A 487 -2.32 -5.83 -10.60
N HIS A 488 -1.35 -5.20 -9.93
CA HIS A 488 -1.19 -5.21 -8.48
C HIS A 488 -2.44 -4.65 -7.79
N GLU A 489 -2.84 -3.42 -8.11
CA GLU A 489 -4.01 -2.79 -7.48
C GLU A 489 -5.31 -3.55 -7.79
N PHE A 490 -5.40 -4.14 -8.98
CA PHE A 490 -6.52 -4.98 -9.33
C PHE A 490 -6.55 -6.28 -8.53
N GLY A 491 -5.42 -6.83 -8.14
CA GLY A 491 -5.33 -7.98 -7.22
C GLY A 491 -5.93 -7.69 -5.85
N HIS A 492 -5.65 -6.52 -5.26
CA HIS A 492 -6.32 -6.06 -4.05
C HIS A 492 -7.84 -5.90 -4.25
N LEU A 493 -8.23 -5.30 -5.38
CA LEU A 493 -9.64 -5.12 -5.69
C LEU A 493 -10.38 -6.46 -5.81
N LEU A 494 -9.78 -7.45 -6.48
CA LEU A 494 -10.33 -8.81 -6.56
C LEU A 494 -10.48 -9.45 -5.18
N HIS A 495 -9.49 -9.26 -4.29
CA HIS A 495 -9.55 -9.74 -2.91
C HIS A 495 -10.74 -9.13 -2.16
N HIS A 496 -11.03 -7.85 -2.40
CA HIS A 496 -12.19 -7.19 -1.80
C HIS A 496 -13.52 -7.67 -2.41
N LEU A 497 -13.65 -7.60 -3.74
CA LEU A 497 -14.91 -7.86 -4.44
C LEU A 497 -15.33 -9.34 -4.43
N CYS A 498 -14.38 -10.27 -4.36
CA CYS A 498 -14.64 -11.70 -4.27
C CYS A 498 -14.91 -12.20 -2.85
N GLY A 499 -14.82 -11.33 -1.82
CA GLY A 499 -15.04 -11.70 -0.43
C GLY A 499 -16.43 -12.29 -0.17
N GLU A 500 -16.49 -13.37 0.62
CA GLU A 500 -17.76 -14.11 0.90
C GLU A 500 -17.98 -14.36 2.39
N VAL A 501 -17.29 -13.61 3.26
CA VAL A 501 -17.40 -13.79 4.70
C VAL A 501 -18.69 -13.16 5.23
N GLU A 502 -19.36 -13.83 6.18
CA GLU A 502 -20.60 -13.33 6.79
C GLU A 502 -20.39 -12.08 7.67
N VAL A 503 -19.17 -11.86 8.15
CA VAL A 503 -18.79 -10.72 9.00
C VAL A 503 -18.03 -9.73 8.13
N LYS A 504 -18.58 -8.53 7.91
CA LYS A 504 -18.00 -7.48 7.07
C LYS A 504 -16.57 -7.14 7.47
N SER A 505 -16.31 -6.96 8.76
CA SER A 505 -15.01 -6.58 9.31
C SER A 505 -13.92 -7.66 9.19
N LEU A 506 -14.27 -8.89 8.78
CA LEU A 506 -13.34 -9.95 8.39
C LEU A 506 -13.29 -10.17 6.88
N ASN A 507 -14.03 -9.41 6.08
CA ASN A 507 -14.19 -9.68 4.65
C ASN A 507 -13.21 -8.88 3.78
N GLY A 508 -12.96 -9.38 2.58
CA GLY A 508 -12.10 -8.73 1.59
C GLY A 508 -10.67 -8.55 2.09
N VAL A 509 -10.15 -7.34 1.96
CA VAL A 509 -8.76 -6.98 2.33
C VAL A 509 -8.51 -6.79 3.83
N ASN A 510 -9.50 -7.02 4.69
CA ASN A 510 -9.36 -6.94 6.14
C ASN A 510 -8.64 -8.18 6.71
N VAL A 511 -7.41 -8.36 6.35
CA VAL A 511 -6.54 -9.50 6.68
C VAL A 511 -5.26 -9.03 7.37
N PRO A 512 -4.49 -9.94 8.02
CA PRO A 512 -3.18 -9.58 8.56
C PRO A 512 -2.28 -8.92 7.51
N TRP A 513 -1.52 -7.92 7.94
CA TRP A 513 -0.73 -7.05 7.07
C TRP A 513 0.32 -7.78 6.23
N ASP A 514 0.89 -8.88 6.75
CA ASP A 514 1.86 -9.71 6.04
C ASP A 514 1.22 -10.76 5.11
N PHE A 515 -0.11 -10.71 4.94
CA PHE A 515 -0.85 -11.52 3.98
C PHE A 515 -1.54 -10.68 2.89
N VAL A 516 -1.82 -9.39 3.16
CA VAL A 516 -2.63 -8.53 2.29
C VAL A 516 -2.06 -8.38 0.88
N GLU A 517 -0.73 -8.44 0.73
CA GLU A 517 -0.05 -8.29 -0.55
C GLU A 517 0.01 -9.57 -1.40
N LEU A 518 -0.40 -10.73 -0.88
CA LEU A 518 -0.42 -11.95 -1.70
C LEU A 518 -1.34 -11.85 -2.91
N PRO A 519 -2.60 -11.38 -2.79
CA PRO A 519 -3.50 -11.25 -3.95
C PRO A 519 -3.07 -10.18 -4.95
N SER A 520 -2.37 -9.14 -4.52
CA SER A 520 -1.88 -8.08 -5.39
C SER A 520 -0.62 -8.50 -6.14
N GLN A 521 0.40 -8.95 -5.43
CA GLN A 521 1.69 -9.33 -6.01
C GLN A 521 1.59 -10.54 -6.93
N ILE A 522 0.70 -11.50 -6.66
CA ILE A 522 0.54 -12.66 -7.55
C ILE A 522 0.06 -12.22 -8.94
N MET A 523 -0.78 -11.17 -9.04
CA MET A 523 -1.28 -10.67 -10.31
C MET A 523 -0.18 -10.07 -11.20
N GLU A 524 0.89 -9.55 -10.64
CA GLU A 524 2.04 -9.02 -11.37
C GLU A 524 2.73 -10.09 -12.25
N ASN A 525 2.67 -11.36 -11.85
CA ASN A 525 3.32 -12.44 -12.58
C ASN A 525 2.76 -12.63 -13.99
N TRP A 526 1.48 -12.32 -14.25
CA TRP A 526 0.89 -12.37 -15.58
C TRP A 526 1.44 -11.29 -16.52
N CYS A 527 2.11 -10.27 -16.01
CA CYS A 527 2.79 -9.26 -16.83
C CYS A 527 4.14 -9.75 -17.41
N TRP A 528 4.58 -10.96 -17.06
CA TRP A 528 5.88 -11.52 -17.48
C TRP A 528 5.76 -12.78 -18.32
N ASP A 529 4.57 -13.32 -18.50
CA ASP A 529 4.35 -14.55 -19.23
C ASP A 529 3.85 -14.28 -20.64
N ARG A 530 4.35 -15.04 -21.61
CA ARG A 530 4.05 -14.87 -23.04
C ARG A 530 2.57 -15.02 -23.34
N ASP A 531 1.94 -16.09 -22.80
CA ASP A 531 0.55 -16.40 -23.11
C ASP A 531 -0.40 -15.34 -22.59
N SER A 532 -0.09 -14.75 -21.42
CA SER A 532 -0.87 -13.65 -20.85
C SER A 532 -0.59 -12.31 -21.52
N LEU A 533 0.67 -11.98 -21.80
CA LEU A 533 1.03 -10.74 -22.51
C LEU A 533 0.38 -10.66 -23.90
N ASP A 534 0.33 -11.76 -24.64
CA ASP A 534 -0.29 -11.79 -25.96
C ASP A 534 -1.80 -11.48 -25.97
N LEU A 535 -2.46 -11.50 -24.81
CA LEU A 535 -3.86 -11.08 -24.68
C LEU A 535 -4.00 -9.56 -24.73
N PHE A 536 -3.04 -8.79 -24.19
CA PHE A 536 -3.18 -7.35 -24.02
C PHE A 536 -2.03 -6.51 -24.56
N ALA A 537 -0.81 -7.06 -24.62
CA ALA A 537 0.37 -6.34 -25.08
C ALA A 537 0.42 -6.30 -26.62
N ARG A 538 -0.28 -5.32 -27.18
CA ARG A 538 -0.45 -5.14 -28.63
C ARG A 538 -0.06 -3.74 -29.06
N HIS A 539 0.78 -3.65 -30.10
CA HIS A 539 1.21 -2.35 -30.65
C HIS A 539 0.01 -1.48 -31.00
N HIS A 540 0.00 -0.24 -30.53
CA HIS A 540 -1.17 0.64 -30.59
C HIS A 540 -1.60 0.98 -32.05
N GLU A 541 -0.68 0.97 -33.02
CA GLU A 541 -0.97 1.23 -34.43
C GLU A 541 -1.19 -0.05 -35.24
N THR A 542 -0.29 -1.06 -35.08
CA THR A 542 -0.31 -2.26 -35.94
C THR A 542 -1.15 -3.41 -35.38
N GLY A 543 -1.39 -3.42 -34.07
CA GLY A 543 -2.05 -4.51 -33.36
C GLY A 543 -1.20 -5.77 -33.15
N GLU A 544 0.06 -5.75 -33.58
CA GLU A 544 0.99 -6.87 -33.44
C GLU A 544 1.39 -7.09 -31.98
N THR A 545 1.70 -8.33 -31.61
CA THR A 545 2.26 -8.69 -30.30
C THR A 545 3.69 -8.23 -30.16
N ILE A 546 4.23 -8.22 -28.94
CA ILE A 546 5.66 -7.95 -28.68
C ILE A 546 6.49 -8.95 -29.50
N PRO A 547 7.45 -8.48 -30.34
CA PRO A 547 8.34 -9.37 -31.09
C PRO A 547 9.10 -10.33 -30.17
N GLU A 548 9.28 -11.56 -30.61
CA GLU A 548 10.00 -12.61 -29.85
C GLU A 548 11.36 -12.15 -29.33
N GLU A 549 12.13 -11.45 -30.17
CA GLU A 549 13.43 -10.91 -29.78
C GLU A 549 13.33 -9.90 -28.64
N LEU A 550 12.38 -8.96 -28.71
CA LEU A 550 12.17 -7.95 -27.67
C LEU A 550 11.67 -8.58 -26.36
N PHE A 551 10.77 -9.56 -26.47
CA PHE A 551 10.30 -10.33 -25.31
C PHE A 551 11.44 -11.09 -24.63
N ASN A 552 12.31 -11.76 -25.40
CA ASN A 552 13.46 -12.47 -24.84
C ASN A 552 14.47 -11.53 -24.18
N LYS A 553 14.72 -10.35 -24.73
CA LYS A 553 15.54 -9.29 -24.10
C LYS A 553 14.91 -8.80 -22.80
N MET A 554 13.61 -8.58 -22.78
CA MET A 554 12.85 -8.21 -21.58
C MET A 554 13.01 -9.25 -20.47
N LEU A 555 12.82 -10.54 -20.78
CA LEU A 555 12.99 -11.63 -19.81
C LEU A 555 14.45 -11.76 -19.32
N ALA A 556 15.42 -11.63 -20.23
CA ALA A 556 16.84 -11.67 -19.87
C ALA A 556 17.22 -10.53 -18.90
N ALA A 557 16.64 -9.34 -19.09
CA ALA A 557 16.88 -8.19 -18.24
C ALA A 557 16.11 -8.22 -16.91
N ARG A 558 15.08 -9.06 -16.77
CA ARG A 558 14.20 -9.13 -15.59
C ARG A 558 14.96 -9.30 -14.28
N ASN A 559 15.96 -10.17 -14.29
CA ASN A 559 16.70 -10.54 -13.08
C ASN A 559 18.04 -9.78 -12.94
N TYR A 560 18.24 -8.72 -13.75
CA TYR A 560 19.43 -7.89 -13.63
C TYR A 560 19.47 -7.18 -12.26
N MET A 561 20.60 -7.31 -11.56
CA MET A 561 20.81 -6.79 -10.20
C MET A 561 19.70 -7.17 -9.17
N LYS A 562 19.13 -8.36 -9.33
CA LYS A 562 18.02 -8.82 -8.49
C LYS A 562 18.45 -9.11 -7.05
N ALA A 563 19.71 -9.56 -6.82
CA ALA A 563 20.25 -9.70 -5.47
C ALA A 563 20.39 -8.35 -4.79
N SER A 564 20.87 -7.32 -5.49
CA SER A 564 20.97 -5.95 -4.98
C SER A 564 19.60 -5.37 -4.63
N ALA A 565 18.59 -5.59 -5.47
CA ALA A 565 17.21 -5.16 -5.21
C ALA A 565 16.62 -5.86 -3.97
N ASN A 566 16.81 -7.19 -3.83
CA ASN A 566 16.38 -7.94 -2.66
C ASN A 566 17.07 -7.44 -1.39
N VAL A 567 18.40 -7.30 -1.40
CA VAL A 567 19.16 -6.85 -0.22
C VAL A 567 18.76 -5.43 0.19
N ARG A 568 18.45 -4.54 -0.76
CA ARG A 568 17.93 -3.20 -0.43
C ARG A 568 16.61 -3.28 0.36
N GLN A 569 15.65 -4.10 -0.08
CA GLN A 569 14.38 -4.25 0.63
C GLN A 569 14.57 -4.91 2.01
N LEU A 570 15.43 -5.93 2.09
CA LEU A 570 15.80 -6.57 3.34
C LEU A 570 16.48 -5.61 4.31
N SER A 571 17.30 -4.67 3.81
CA SER A 571 17.94 -3.65 4.66
C SER A 571 16.92 -2.70 5.30
N PHE A 572 15.86 -2.33 4.58
CA PHE A 572 14.77 -1.52 5.12
C PHE A 572 13.98 -2.28 6.20
N GLY A 573 13.62 -3.54 5.95
CA GLY A 573 12.94 -4.39 6.94
C GLY A 573 13.81 -4.66 8.17
N LYS A 574 15.12 -4.88 7.99
CA LYS A 574 16.04 -5.07 9.11
C LYS A 574 16.19 -3.79 9.93
N MET A 575 16.37 -2.63 9.28
CA MET A 575 16.44 -1.34 9.98
C MET A 575 15.19 -1.10 10.82
N ASP A 576 14.02 -1.31 10.25
CA ASP A 576 12.73 -1.17 10.92
C ASP A 576 12.64 -2.05 12.17
N LEU A 577 12.85 -3.35 12.01
CA LEU A 577 12.76 -4.32 13.11
C LEU A 577 13.82 -4.06 14.18
N GLU A 578 15.08 -3.76 13.82
CA GLU A 578 16.15 -3.48 14.78
C GLU A 578 15.88 -2.21 15.60
N LEU A 579 15.31 -1.17 15.00
CA LEU A 579 14.92 0.04 15.71
C LEU A 579 13.81 -0.24 16.74
N HIS A 580 12.83 -1.09 16.40
CA HIS A 580 11.67 -1.35 17.26
C HIS A 580 11.92 -2.48 18.27
N ILE A 581 12.78 -3.45 17.98
CA ILE A 581 13.20 -4.50 18.94
C ILE A 581 14.21 -3.94 19.94
N ASN A 582 15.23 -3.24 19.45
CA ASN A 582 16.42 -2.88 20.21
C ASN A 582 16.45 -1.39 20.63
N TRP A 583 15.31 -0.70 20.71
CA TRP A 583 15.26 0.71 21.09
C TRP A 583 15.95 1.05 22.42
N PRO A 584 15.79 0.28 23.53
CA PRO A 584 16.47 0.59 24.77
C PRO A 584 18.00 0.64 24.67
N GLN A 585 18.57 -0.11 23.72
CA GLN A 585 20.00 -0.19 23.45
C GLN A 585 20.48 0.92 22.51
N SER A 586 19.60 1.44 21.64
CA SER A 586 19.91 2.45 20.61
C SER A 586 19.63 3.88 21.05
N LYS A 587 18.73 4.12 22.01
CA LYS A 587 18.22 5.46 22.35
C LYS A 587 19.29 6.48 22.77
N LYS A 588 20.44 6.02 23.29
CA LYS A 588 21.56 6.88 23.69
C LYS A 588 22.63 6.99 22.60
N LYS A 589 22.50 6.24 21.49
CA LYS A 589 23.47 6.23 20.39
C LYS A 589 23.08 7.24 19.31
N ASP A 590 24.03 7.62 18.50
CA ASP A 590 23.72 8.23 17.21
C ASP A 590 22.98 7.23 16.34
N LEU A 591 21.81 7.61 15.77
CA LEU A 591 20.96 6.69 15.02
C LEU A 591 21.60 6.23 13.71
N ASP A 592 22.33 7.12 13.02
CA ASP A 592 23.06 6.72 11.81
C ASP A 592 24.12 5.66 12.13
N ALA A 593 24.88 5.85 13.22
CA ALA A 593 25.90 4.90 13.65
C ALA A 593 25.29 3.57 14.12
N PHE A 594 24.15 3.60 14.82
CA PHE A 594 23.43 2.39 15.21
C PHE A 594 22.93 1.62 13.97
N ILE A 595 22.23 2.30 13.05
CA ILE A 595 21.69 1.71 11.84
C ILE A 595 22.82 1.13 10.98
N LYS A 596 23.91 1.86 10.79
CA LYS A 596 25.08 1.37 10.06
C LYS A 596 25.62 0.06 10.66
N GLN A 597 25.71 -0.01 12.00
CA GLN A 597 26.17 -1.21 12.69
C GLN A 597 25.23 -2.39 12.42
N GLN A 598 23.90 -2.17 12.47
CA GLN A 598 22.90 -3.24 12.25
C GLN A 598 22.83 -3.68 10.78
N LEU A 599 23.09 -2.77 9.85
CA LEU A 599 23.05 -3.05 8.41
C LEU A 599 24.39 -3.47 7.82
N GLN A 600 25.37 -3.83 8.63
CA GLN A 600 26.67 -4.29 8.12
C GLN A 600 26.48 -5.49 7.17
N GLY A 601 26.96 -5.35 5.92
CA GLY A 601 26.80 -6.33 4.85
C GLY A 601 25.49 -6.21 4.06
N TYR A 602 24.48 -5.49 4.56
CA TYR A 602 23.21 -5.22 3.86
C TYR A 602 23.26 -3.95 2.97
N THR A 603 24.34 -3.23 3.00
CA THR A 603 24.56 -2.04 2.18
C THR A 603 25.86 -2.16 1.41
N ALA A 604 25.92 -1.56 0.22
CA ALA A 604 27.14 -1.47 -0.54
C ALA A 604 28.17 -0.57 0.17
N ASP A 605 29.45 -0.90 0.03
CA ASP A 605 30.54 0.01 0.41
C ASP A 605 30.68 1.07 -0.65
N TYR A 606 30.71 2.33 -0.24
CA TYR A 606 30.86 3.51 -1.09
C TYR A 606 32.11 4.33 -0.71
N LYS A 607 32.57 5.17 -1.64
CA LYS A 607 33.64 6.15 -1.33
C LYS A 607 33.15 7.19 -0.33
N THR A 608 31.96 7.76 -0.59
CA THR A 608 31.24 8.65 0.34
C THR A 608 30.24 7.82 1.10
N GLU A 609 30.32 7.80 2.42
CA GLU A 609 29.38 7.07 3.26
C GLU A 609 27.99 7.70 3.19
N PRO A 610 26.95 6.95 2.74
CA PRO A 610 25.61 7.46 2.75
C PRO A 610 25.04 7.51 4.17
N LYS A 611 24.27 8.54 4.45
CA LYS A 611 23.46 8.59 5.67
C LYS A 611 22.25 7.70 5.54
N SER A 612 21.73 7.21 6.67
CA SER A 612 20.50 6.42 6.64
C SER A 612 19.30 7.28 6.21
N ASN A 613 18.30 6.64 5.62
CA ASN A 613 17.06 7.32 5.22
C ASN A 613 16.03 7.42 6.37
N VAL A 614 16.39 7.08 7.60
CA VAL A 614 15.47 7.03 8.76
C VAL A 614 14.73 8.33 9.01
N PHE A 615 15.32 9.48 8.68
CA PHE A 615 14.68 10.78 8.86
C PHE A 615 13.80 11.23 7.69
N ASN A 616 13.75 10.42 6.63
CA ASN A 616 12.90 10.58 5.47
C ASN A 616 12.28 9.23 5.06
N PHE A 617 11.80 8.46 6.05
CA PHE A 617 11.20 7.16 5.80
C PHE A 617 9.75 7.16 6.27
N SER A 618 8.89 7.77 5.46
CA SER A 618 7.47 8.00 5.76
C SER A 618 6.71 6.72 6.09
N HIS A 619 7.04 5.57 5.48
CA HIS A 619 6.45 4.27 5.82
C HIS A 619 6.49 3.97 7.32
N LEU A 620 7.59 4.32 8.00
CA LEU A 620 7.78 3.98 9.41
C LEU A 620 7.31 5.08 10.37
N PHE A 621 7.32 6.36 9.94
CA PHE A 621 7.22 7.47 10.87
C PHE A 621 6.12 8.49 10.56
N SER A 622 5.32 8.31 9.50
CA SER A 622 4.24 9.23 9.14
C SER A 622 2.87 8.86 9.74
N SER A 623 2.82 7.87 10.61
CA SER A 623 1.61 7.49 11.36
C SER A 623 1.98 6.82 12.69
N PRO A 624 1.07 6.77 13.68
CA PRO A 624 1.36 6.15 14.99
C PRO A 624 1.89 4.72 14.89
N THR A 625 1.35 3.91 14.00
CA THR A 625 1.82 2.54 13.71
C THR A 625 2.25 2.41 12.25
N GLY A 626 1.34 2.53 11.28
CA GLY A 626 1.63 2.36 9.86
C GLY A 626 2.41 1.09 9.55
N TYR A 627 3.52 1.24 8.81
CA TYR A 627 4.46 0.16 8.51
C TYR A 627 5.55 -0.05 9.59
N ALA A 628 5.48 0.61 10.73
CA ALA A 628 6.44 0.42 11.81
C ALA A 628 6.44 -1.03 12.31
N ALA A 629 7.62 -1.63 12.41
CA ALA A 629 7.83 -3.06 12.65
C ALA A 629 7.08 -3.96 11.65
N GLY A 630 6.74 -3.42 10.48
CA GLY A 630 5.92 -4.08 9.46
C GLY A 630 6.51 -4.06 8.06
N TYR A 631 7.64 -3.41 7.83
CA TYR A 631 8.21 -3.30 6.48
C TYR A 631 8.65 -4.67 5.91
N TYR A 632 8.95 -5.65 6.74
CA TYR A 632 9.25 -7.03 6.34
C TYR A 632 8.13 -7.67 5.52
N SER A 633 6.89 -7.21 5.69
CA SER A 633 5.68 -7.77 5.06
C SER A 633 5.78 -7.80 3.53
N TYR A 634 6.46 -6.83 2.91
CA TYR A 634 6.69 -6.84 1.47
C TYR A 634 7.46 -8.08 1.00
N LYS A 635 8.55 -8.43 1.67
CA LYS A 635 9.32 -9.64 1.32
C LYS A 635 8.64 -10.93 1.76
N TRP A 636 7.88 -10.88 2.84
CA TRP A 636 7.07 -12.00 3.28
C TRP A 636 6.01 -12.36 2.23
N ALA A 637 5.28 -11.38 1.76
CA ALA A 637 4.25 -11.58 0.74
C ALA A 637 4.83 -11.96 -0.63
N GLU A 638 6.00 -11.42 -1.02
CA GLU A 638 6.70 -11.84 -2.25
C GLU A 638 7.10 -13.33 -2.22
N VAL A 639 7.42 -13.88 -1.05
CA VAL A 639 7.64 -15.34 -0.91
C VAL A 639 6.35 -16.11 -1.11
N LEU A 640 5.24 -15.63 -0.53
CA LEU A 640 3.93 -16.26 -0.68
C LEU A 640 3.45 -16.22 -2.14
N ASP A 641 3.57 -15.06 -2.81
CA ASP A 641 3.14 -14.91 -4.21
C ASP A 641 3.97 -15.80 -5.14
N ALA A 642 5.30 -15.76 -5.01
CA ALA A 642 6.20 -16.56 -5.83
C ALA A 642 5.90 -18.06 -5.68
N ASP A 643 5.63 -18.51 -4.47
CA ASP A 643 5.29 -19.91 -4.20
C ASP A 643 3.89 -20.27 -4.73
N ALA A 644 2.89 -19.43 -4.49
CA ALA A 644 1.53 -19.63 -5.00
C ALA A 644 1.50 -19.69 -6.54
N PHE A 645 2.29 -18.84 -7.21
CA PHE A 645 2.37 -18.82 -8.66
C PHE A 645 3.01 -20.08 -9.25
N THR A 646 3.85 -20.81 -8.49
CA THR A 646 4.41 -22.11 -8.95
C THR A 646 3.32 -23.13 -9.27
N ARG A 647 2.16 -23.08 -8.60
CA ARG A 647 1.02 -23.93 -8.91
C ARG A 647 0.42 -23.58 -10.28
N PHE A 648 0.28 -22.30 -10.60
CA PHE A 648 -0.16 -21.85 -11.92
C PHE A 648 0.83 -22.23 -13.02
N GLN A 649 2.13 -22.09 -12.78
CA GLN A 649 3.16 -22.51 -13.73
C GLN A 649 3.09 -24.00 -14.03
N LYS A 650 2.83 -24.83 -13.03
CA LYS A 650 2.74 -26.29 -13.16
C LYS A 650 1.44 -26.75 -13.82
N GLU A 651 0.31 -26.15 -13.47
CA GLU A 651 -1.02 -26.57 -13.90
C GLU A 651 -1.50 -25.81 -15.14
N GLY A 652 -0.78 -24.76 -15.57
CA GLY A 652 -1.11 -23.83 -16.65
C GLY A 652 -1.47 -22.45 -16.10
N ILE A 653 -0.80 -21.41 -16.62
CA ILE A 653 -0.94 -20.04 -16.09
C ILE A 653 -2.36 -19.45 -16.27
N LEU A 654 -3.11 -19.95 -17.23
CA LEU A 654 -4.51 -19.59 -17.48
C LEU A 654 -5.48 -20.73 -17.10
N ASN A 655 -5.06 -21.64 -16.21
CA ASN A 655 -5.89 -22.78 -15.78
C ASN A 655 -7.05 -22.32 -14.91
N VAL A 656 -8.26 -22.51 -15.43
CA VAL A 656 -9.52 -22.11 -14.78
C VAL A 656 -9.72 -22.78 -13.42
N ASN A 657 -9.34 -24.06 -13.27
CA ASN A 657 -9.52 -24.79 -12.01
C ASN A 657 -8.58 -24.24 -10.92
N THR A 658 -7.34 -23.94 -11.27
CA THR A 658 -6.36 -23.33 -10.36
C THR A 658 -6.80 -21.93 -9.96
N GLY A 659 -7.28 -21.13 -10.91
CA GLY A 659 -7.81 -19.79 -10.64
C GLY A 659 -9.05 -19.83 -9.72
N ARG A 660 -10.00 -20.73 -9.98
CA ARG A 660 -11.16 -20.91 -9.09
C ARG A 660 -10.78 -21.41 -7.70
N SER A 661 -9.78 -22.28 -7.60
CA SER A 661 -9.23 -22.70 -6.31
C SER A 661 -8.61 -21.54 -5.55
N PHE A 662 -7.85 -20.65 -6.23
CA PHE A 662 -7.29 -19.43 -5.62
C PHE A 662 -8.40 -18.49 -5.15
N ARG A 663 -9.44 -18.26 -5.99
CA ARG A 663 -10.60 -17.47 -5.61
C ARG A 663 -11.29 -18.05 -4.36
N SER A 664 -11.57 -19.36 -4.32
CA SER A 664 -12.33 -19.97 -3.22
C SER A 664 -11.54 -20.11 -1.93
N GLU A 665 -10.23 -20.36 -1.99
CA GLU A 665 -9.41 -20.61 -0.80
C GLU A 665 -8.71 -19.35 -0.26
N ILE A 666 -8.49 -18.34 -1.10
CA ILE A 666 -7.79 -17.09 -0.73
C ILE A 666 -8.74 -15.89 -0.84
N LEU A 667 -9.16 -15.51 -2.07
CA LEU A 667 -9.87 -14.24 -2.29
C LEU A 667 -11.21 -14.17 -1.55
N ALA A 668 -11.98 -15.28 -1.51
CA ALA A 668 -13.30 -15.32 -0.89
C ALA A 668 -13.27 -15.40 0.64
N LYS A 669 -12.11 -15.68 1.23
CA LYS A 669 -12.01 -16.03 2.66
C LYS A 669 -11.72 -14.85 3.58
N GLY A 670 -11.19 -13.74 3.07
CA GLY A 670 -10.77 -12.63 3.92
C GLY A 670 -10.00 -13.13 5.16
N ASN A 671 -10.34 -12.62 6.33
CA ASN A 671 -9.78 -13.05 7.62
C ASN A 671 -10.68 -14.06 8.36
N SER A 672 -11.46 -14.86 7.65
CA SER A 672 -12.34 -15.87 8.27
C SER A 672 -11.58 -17.05 8.88
N ALA A 673 -10.30 -17.23 8.52
CA ALA A 673 -9.41 -18.25 9.06
C ALA A 673 -7.97 -17.72 9.09
N ASP A 674 -7.07 -18.46 9.74
CA ASP A 674 -5.64 -18.15 9.78
C ASP A 674 -5.07 -18.14 8.34
N PRO A 675 -4.33 -17.08 7.93
CA PRO A 675 -3.75 -16.97 6.60
C PRO A 675 -2.83 -18.14 6.20
N ALA A 676 -2.08 -18.71 7.16
CA ALA A 676 -1.24 -19.88 6.88
C ALA A 676 -2.08 -21.12 6.54
N LEU A 677 -3.27 -21.24 7.14
CA LEU A 677 -4.22 -22.30 6.81
C LEU A 677 -4.82 -22.09 5.42
N LEU A 678 -5.22 -20.84 5.08
CA LEU A 678 -5.75 -20.51 3.76
C LEU A 678 -4.72 -20.81 2.66
N PHE A 679 -3.48 -20.38 2.86
CA PHE A 679 -2.38 -20.69 1.95
C PHE A 679 -2.17 -22.20 1.79
N LYS A 680 -2.16 -22.93 2.91
CA LYS A 680 -2.01 -24.39 2.92
C LYS A 680 -3.17 -25.09 2.20
N ASN A 681 -4.38 -24.62 2.34
CA ASN A 681 -5.55 -25.16 1.61
C ASN A 681 -5.36 -25.01 0.10
N PHE A 682 -4.91 -23.84 -0.35
CA PHE A 682 -4.64 -23.60 -1.76
C PHE A 682 -3.47 -24.42 -2.29
N MET A 683 -2.32 -24.43 -1.59
CA MET A 683 -1.08 -25.09 -2.06
C MET A 683 -0.97 -26.58 -1.70
N GLY A 684 -1.76 -27.08 -0.75
CA GLY A 684 -1.62 -28.44 -0.17
C GLY A 684 -0.44 -28.60 0.80
N ARG A 685 0.32 -27.53 1.06
CA ARG A 685 1.51 -27.51 1.92
C ARG A 685 1.77 -26.13 2.51
N ALA A 686 2.70 -26.03 3.45
CA ALA A 686 3.21 -24.76 3.93
C ALA A 686 3.99 -24.00 2.83
N PRO A 687 4.15 -22.67 2.95
CA PRO A 687 4.94 -21.86 2.02
C PRO A 687 6.38 -22.39 1.87
N ASP A 688 6.88 -22.34 0.64
CA ASP A 688 8.28 -22.60 0.35
C ASP A 688 9.09 -21.29 0.37
N PRO A 689 9.96 -21.05 1.35
CA PRO A 689 10.70 -19.81 1.49
C PRO A 689 11.70 -19.56 0.34
N ASP A 690 11.99 -20.57 -0.48
CA ASP A 690 12.94 -20.49 -1.58
C ASP A 690 12.28 -20.18 -2.93
N ALA A 691 10.97 -20.18 -3.02
CA ALA A 691 10.25 -19.93 -4.26
C ALA A 691 10.58 -18.54 -4.88
N LEU A 692 10.63 -17.51 -4.05
CA LEU A 692 11.05 -16.17 -4.46
C LEU A 692 12.45 -16.18 -5.09
N LEU A 693 13.41 -16.81 -4.40
CA LEU A 693 14.80 -16.81 -4.84
C LEU A 693 15.00 -17.59 -6.13
N ARG A 694 14.22 -18.67 -6.34
CA ARG A 694 14.21 -19.40 -7.63
C ARG A 694 13.61 -18.54 -8.74
N ARG A 695 12.47 -17.88 -8.50
CA ARG A 695 11.86 -16.92 -9.46
C ARG A 695 12.85 -15.82 -9.87
N ASP A 696 13.59 -15.31 -8.93
CA ASP A 696 14.56 -14.23 -9.13
C ASP A 696 15.91 -14.74 -9.70
N GLY A 697 16.06 -16.07 -9.95
CA GLY A 697 17.30 -16.67 -10.48
C GLY A 697 18.50 -16.58 -9.53
N LEU A 698 18.24 -16.42 -8.23
CA LEU A 698 19.27 -16.27 -7.19
C LEU A 698 19.73 -17.59 -6.60
N ILE A 699 18.92 -18.62 -6.74
CA ILE A 699 19.24 -20.02 -6.42
C ILE A 699 18.66 -20.94 -7.50
N ASN A 700 19.18 -22.19 -7.57
CA ASN A 700 18.71 -23.23 -8.48
C ASN A 700 17.40 -23.87 -8.05
#